data_aaee83ed7efb03cc7723cba2215798d2
#
_entry.id   aaee83ed7efb03cc7723cba2215798d2
#
_cell.length_a   1.000
_cell.length_b   1.000
_cell.length_c   1.000
_cell.angle_alpha   90.00
_cell.angle_beta   90.00
_cell.angle_gamma   90.00
#
_symmetry.space_group_name_H-M   'P 1'
#
loop_
_entity.id
_entity.type
_entity.pdbx_description
1 polymer ?
#
loop_
_entity_poly.entity_id
_entity_poly.type
_entity_poly.pdbx_seq_one_letter_code
_entity_poly.pdbx_strand_id
1 'polypeptide(L)'
;MNMVKLYDGGVYLVNGTEIVPEAAAPETYQKDTAKQGTIAYSILKAHNTAEDMQNLRLKFDALASHDITFVGIIQTARASGMEKFPIPYVLTNCHNSLCAVGGTINEDDHVFGLSAARKYGGIYVPPHMAVIHQYMREAMAGCGKMILGSDSHTRYGALGTMAIGEGGGELVKQLLENTYDVAYPGVVAVYLTGKPRPGVGPQDIALAIIGAVFKNGYVKNKVMEFVGPGIKSMTTDYRNGVDVMTTETTCLTSVWCTDDDTKAYLAKHGRADDYRELKPADVTYYDGLVYVDLSTVKPMIALPFHPSNAFEIDELNANLGDILREVEKEAARLTEGKEIEFSLTDKITPKGLQVQQGIIAGCAGGTYTNVMAAAHILKGAQCGRGEFTLDVYPSSQPVFMDLLAKGAISDLMATGAIVKTAFCGPCFGAGDTPANNALSIRHATRNFPNREGSKPGAGQLSAVALMDARSIAATAVNGGILTSAEKYADDYEVPEYNYDDSSYRARIYNGFGKAEPEDKLIYGPNIKDWPEQEALAQNILLRVCSKIMDKVTTTDELIPSGETSSYRSNPLGLAEFTLSRRDPGYVQRAKDVRALEKARLAGEAQSDEALKNALGKVKNILPDVDEKTIEIGSVIYCVKPGDGSAREQAASCQRVLGGLANICSEYATKRYRSNVMNWGMLPFQMKNEPAFEIGDYILVPNVLDAMDGDMQSIKAYVLGDEVKEIELYIAPMTEDEKKIVKAGCLINFNRKN
;
A
#
# COMPACT_ATOMS: atom_id res chain seq x y z
N MET A 1 3.34 -8.63 -25.25
CA MET A 1 4.56 -8.96 -24.51
C MET A 1 4.63 -10.46 -24.28
N ASN A 2 5.65 -11.15 -24.83
CA ASN A 2 5.82 -12.59 -24.61
C ASN A 2 6.74 -12.93 -23.40
N MET A 3 7.17 -11.91 -22.65
CA MET A 3 8.08 -12.06 -21.50
C MET A 3 7.43 -12.81 -20.32
N VAL A 4 6.14 -12.64 -20.15
CA VAL A 4 5.34 -13.26 -19.08
C VAL A 4 4.19 -14.04 -19.68
N LYS A 5 4.05 -15.31 -19.31
CA LYS A 5 2.96 -16.19 -19.73
C LYS A 5 2.12 -16.58 -18.53
N LEU A 6 0.80 -16.43 -18.64
CA LEU A 6 -0.16 -16.89 -17.64
C LEU A 6 -0.74 -18.24 -18.05
N TYR A 7 -0.87 -19.16 -17.10
CA TYR A 7 -1.53 -20.44 -17.31
C TYR A 7 -3.01 -20.33 -16.96
N ASP A 8 -3.85 -20.87 -17.81
CA ASP A 8 -5.28 -20.96 -17.55
C ASP A 8 -5.58 -22.12 -16.61
N GLY A 9 -6.15 -21.82 -15.42
CA GLY A 9 -6.48 -22.80 -14.41
C GLY A 9 -5.30 -23.24 -13.52
N GLY A 10 -5.55 -24.26 -12.70
CA GLY A 10 -4.58 -24.78 -11.76
C GLY A 10 -3.46 -25.59 -12.41
N VAL A 11 -2.36 -25.69 -11.71
CA VAL A 11 -1.17 -26.46 -12.15
C VAL A 11 -0.56 -27.24 -11.00
N TYR A 12 0.05 -28.38 -11.32
CA TYR A 12 0.97 -29.07 -10.43
C TYR A 12 2.40 -28.72 -10.81
N LEU A 13 3.22 -28.44 -9.82
CA LEU A 13 4.67 -28.36 -9.95
C LEU A 13 5.28 -29.61 -9.36
N VAL A 14 5.98 -30.38 -10.20
CA VAL A 14 6.57 -31.66 -9.82
C VAL A 14 8.07 -31.52 -9.73
N ASN A 15 8.65 -31.93 -8.61
CA ASN A 15 10.08 -31.84 -8.28
C ASN A 15 10.67 -30.43 -8.51
N GLY A 16 9.83 -29.40 -8.37
CA GLY A 16 10.22 -27.99 -8.51
C GLY A 16 10.53 -27.53 -9.94
N THR A 17 10.36 -28.38 -10.95
CA THR A 17 10.77 -28.10 -12.33
C THR A 17 9.76 -28.45 -13.40
N GLU A 18 8.95 -29.49 -13.23
CA GLU A 18 7.98 -29.93 -14.23
C GLU A 18 6.61 -29.29 -13.94
N ILE A 19 6.08 -28.55 -14.91
CA ILE A 19 4.78 -27.89 -14.84
C ILE A 19 3.74 -28.78 -15.54
N VAL A 20 2.78 -29.31 -14.78
CA VAL A 20 1.70 -30.15 -15.29
C VAL A 20 0.36 -29.44 -15.08
N PRO A 21 -0.32 -28.97 -16.18
CA PRO A 21 -1.66 -28.41 -16.05
C PRO A 21 -2.64 -29.37 -15.37
N GLU A 22 -3.54 -28.87 -14.54
CA GLU A 22 -4.52 -29.69 -13.79
C GLU A 22 -5.29 -30.64 -14.73
N ALA A 23 -5.71 -30.17 -15.90
CA ALA A 23 -6.44 -30.97 -16.88
C ALA A 23 -5.62 -32.14 -17.49
N ALA A 24 -4.30 -32.13 -17.37
CA ALA A 24 -3.40 -33.18 -17.88
C ALA A 24 -2.75 -33.98 -16.73
N ALA A 25 -3.10 -33.69 -15.48
CA ALA A 25 -2.49 -34.32 -14.31
C ALA A 25 -2.97 -35.78 -14.13
N PRO A 26 -2.08 -36.69 -13.71
CA PRO A 26 -2.45 -38.05 -13.34
C PRO A 26 -3.48 -38.05 -12.22
N GLU A 27 -4.43 -39.01 -12.25
CA GLU A 27 -5.43 -39.19 -11.17
C GLU A 27 -4.80 -39.47 -9.79
N THR A 28 -3.54 -39.90 -9.77
CA THR A 28 -2.78 -40.14 -8.53
C THR A 28 -2.45 -38.86 -7.78
N TYR A 29 -2.50 -37.69 -8.46
CA TYR A 29 -2.24 -36.39 -7.82
C TYR A 29 -3.51 -35.95 -7.06
N GLN A 30 -3.43 -35.98 -5.75
CA GLN A 30 -4.55 -35.54 -4.89
C GLN A 30 -4.44 -34.04 -4.61
N LYS A 31 -5.33 -33.25 -5.18
CA LYS A 31 -5.32 -31.78 -5.14
C LYS A 31 -5.20 -31.22 -3.72
N ASP A 32 -6.03 -31.70 -2.79
CA ASP A 32 -6.04 -31.19 -1.42
C ASP A 32 -4.74 -31.50 -0.67
N THR A 33 -4.13 -32.64 -0.94
CA THR A 33 -2.81 -32.99 -0.39
C THR A 33 -1.72 -32.14 -1.04
N ALA A 34 -1.75 -31.97 -2.36
CA ALA A 34 -0.75 -31.21 -3.10
C ALA A 34 -0.78 -29.69 -2.77
N LYS A 35 -1.95 -29.13 -2.42
CA LYS A 35 -2.06 -27.76 -1.89
C LYS A 35 -1.26 -27.55 -0.61
N GLN A 36 -1.15 -28.58 0.22
CA GLN A 36 -0.38 -28.52 1.47
C GLN A 36 1.13 -28.49 1.23
N GLY A 37 1.57 -28.77 -0.01
CA GLY A 37 2.97 -28.74 -0.43
C GLY A 37 3.53 -27.34 -0.66
N THR A 38 2.71 -26.27 -0.66
CA THR A 38 3.19 -24.91 -0.86
C THR A 38 3.95 -24.39 0.35
N ILE A 39 4.93 -23.51 0.13
CA ILE A 39 5.63 -22.77 1.19
C ILE A 39 4.59 -21.96 1.99
N ALA A 40 3.69 -21.30 1.28
CA ALA A 40 2.63 -20.49 1.87
C ALA A 40 1.77 -21.30 2.85
N TYR A 41 1.37 -22.52 2.51
CA TYR A 41 0.60 -23.38 3.41
C TYR A 41 1.35 -23.66 4.72
N SER A 42 2.63 -23.98 4.63
CA SER A 42 3.44 -24.30 5.82
C SER A 42 3.57 -23.13 6.79
N ILE A 43 3.77 -21.91 6.25
CA ILE A 43 3.90 -20.67 7.04
C ILE A 43 2.54 -20.28 7.65
N LEU A 44 1.48 -20.28 6.84
CA LEU A 44 0.13 -19.96 7.32
C LEU A 44 -0.33 -20.93 8.41
N LYS A 45 -0.07 -22.23 8.24
CA LYS A 45 -0.41 -23.25 9.24
C LYS A 45 0.33 -23.04 10.57
N ALA A 46 1.60 -22.64 10.51
CA ALA A 46 2.40 -22.37 11.71
C ALA A 46 1.91 -21.17 12.54
N HIS A 47 1.24 -20.21 11.89
CA HIS A 47 0.76 -18.96 12.51
C HIS A 47 -0.76 -18.94 12.74
N ASN A 48 -1.47 -19.98 12.27
CA ASN A 48 -2.91 -20.07 12.42
C ASN A 48 -3.29 -20.63 13.79
N THR A 49 -4.17 -19.93 14.49
CA THR A 49 -4.72 -20.33 15.79
C THR A 49 -6.13 -20.95 15.67
N ALA A 50 -6.72 -20.97 14.47
CA ALA A 50 -7.96 -21.68 14.23
C ALA A 50 -7.74 -23.20 14.11
N GLU A 51 -8.79 -23.99 14.35
CA GLU A 51 -8.74 -25.47 14.27
C GLU A 51 -8.63 -25.96 12.82
N ASP A 52 -9.10 -25.18 11.85
CA ASP A 52 -9.08 -25.51 10.43
C ASP A 52 -8.22 -24.53 9.60
N MET A 53 -8.07 -24.86 8.32
CA MET A 53 -7.32 -24.03 7.36
C MET A 53 -8.25 -23.32 6.36
N GLN A 54 -9.56 -23.21 6.62
CA GLN A 54 -10.48 -22.49 5.74
C GLN A 54 -10.60 -21.03 6.13
N ASN A 55 -10.79 -20.76 7.43
CA ASN A 55 -10.87 -19.43 8.01
C ASN A 55 -9.73 -19.24 9.01
N LEU A 56 -8.65 -18.63 8.55
CA LEU A 56 -7.44 -18.48 9.33
C LEU A 56 -7.58 -17.36 10.37
N ARG A 57 -7.00 -17.60 11.55
CA ARG A 57 -6.86 -16.63 12.63
C ARG A 57 -5.37 -16.46 12.95
N LEU A 58 -4.73 -15.55 12.23
CA LEU A 58 -3.28 -15.44 12.20
C LEU A 58 -2.72 -14.56 13.32
N LYS A 59 -1.58 -14.99 13.87
CA LYS A 59 -0.70 -14.22 14.73
C LYS A 59 0.60 -13.90 13.98
N PHE A 60 1.22 -12.77 14.29
CA PHE A 60 2.44 -12.33 13.65
C PHE A 60 3.63 -12.34 14.63
N ASP A 61 4.85 -12.50 14.08
CA ASP A 61 6.09 -12.51 14.86
C ASP A 61 6.60 -11.10 15.19
N ALA A 62 6.26 -10.12 14.35
CA ALA A 62 6.65 -8.72 14.54
C ALA A 62 5.70 -7.77 13.82
N LEU A 63 5.70 -6.51 14.26
CA LEU A 63 4.99 -5.40 13.65
C LEU A 63 5.97 -4.31 13.18
N ALA A 64 5.58 -3.57 12.13
CA ALA A 64 6.34 -2.44 11.64
C ALA A 64 5.44 -1.27 11.25
N SER A 65 5.81 -0.05 11.64
CA SER A 65 5.11 1.17 11.27
C SER A 65 6.08 2.32 11.03
N HIS A 66 5.59 3.32 10.32
CA HIS A 66 6.34 4.55 10.04
C HIS A 66 5.67 5.79 10.65
N ASP A 67 6.37 6.90 10.64
CA ASP A 67 6.03 8.15 11.33
C ASP A 67 4.71 8.81 10.87
N ILE A 68 4.14 8.43 9.75
CA ILE A 68 2.79 8.89 9.37
C ILE A 68 1.66 7.94 9.81
N THR A 69 1.96 6.86 10.55
CA THR A 69 0.96 5.87 11.00
C THR A 69 1.07 5.48 12.47
N PHE A 70 2.29 5.35 13.02
CA PHE A 70 2.45 4.75 14.35
C PHE A 70 1.77 5.58 15.47
N VAL A 71 1.72 6.92 15.37
CA VAL A 71 1.06 7.74 16.38
C VAL A 71 -0.41 7.37 16.50
N GLY A 72 -1.13 7.35 15.39
CA GLY A 72 -2.55 6.96 15.34
C GLY A 72 -2.79 5.53 15.82
N ILE A 73 -1.93 4.59 15.43
CA ILE A 73 -2.00 3.18 15.85
C ILE A 73 -1.84 3.06 17.37
N ILE A 74 -0.80 3.68 17.94
CA ILE A 74 -0.53 3.65 19.38
C ILE A 74 -1.66 4.33 20.16
N GLN A 75 -2.16 5.48 19.69
CA GLN A 75 -3.30 6.17 20.29
C GLN A 75 -4.56 5.30 20.29
N THR A 76 -4.83 4.59 19.19
CA THR A 76 -5.96 3.65 19.08
C THR A 76 -5.80 2.46 20.01
N ALA A 77 -4.62 1.83 20.03
CA ALA A 77 -4.33 0.69 20.89
C ALA A 77 -4.41 1.06 22.38
N ARG A 78 -3.84 2.21 22.76
CA ARG A 78 -3.91 2.76 24.12
C ARG A 78 -5.36 3.03 24.55
N ALA A 79 -6.14 3.68 23.67
CA ALA A 79 -7.56 3.95 23.94
C ALA A 79 -8.38 2.64 24.05
N SER A 80 -7.90 1.55 23.49
CA SER A 80 -8.49 0.20 23.54
C SER A 80 -7.97 -0.65 24.71
N GLY A 81 -7.09 -0.12 25.57
CA GLY A 81 -6.62 -0.81 26.79
C GLY A 81 -5.24 -1.49 26.68
N MET A 82 -4.44 -1.18 25.65
CA MET A 82 -3.08 -1.72 25.54
C MET A 82 -2.17 -1.26 26.69
N GLU A 83 -1.46 -2.19 27.31
CA GLU A 83 -0.52 -1.93 28.41
C GLU A 83 0.94 -1.97 27.97
N LYS A 84 1.29 -2.83 27.02
CA LYS A 84 2.64 -2.99 26.45
C LYS A 84 2.58 -3.56 25.02
N PHE A 85 3.67 -3.51 24.30
CA PHE A 85 3.79 -4.21 23.02
C PHE A 85 4.05 -5.70 23.28
N PRO A 86 3.13 -6.61 22.88
CA PRO A 86 3.24 -8.02 23.17
C PRO A 86 4.28 -8.75 22.31
N ILE A 87 4.57 -8.20 21.13
CA ILE A 87 5.55 -8.68 20.15
C ILE A 87 6.45 -7.52 19.72
N PRO A 88 7.62 -7.78 19.09
CA PRO A 88 8.48 -6.73 18.58
C PRO A 88 7.70 -5.76 17.68
N TYR A 89 7.70 -4.48 18.02
CA TYR A 89 7.08 -3.43 17.23
C TYR A 89 8.10 -2.38 16.84
N VAL A 90 8.39 -2.27 15.55
CA VAL A 90 9.38 -1.36 14.99
C VAL A 90 8.72 -0.07 14.54
N LEU A 91 9.15 1.05 15.12
CA LEU A 91 8.69 2.41 14.82
C LEU A 91 9.78 3.14 14.03
N THR A 92 9.58 3.32 12.73
CA THR A 92 10.56 3.98 11.85
C THR A 92 10.13 5.41 11.51
N ASN A 93 11.10 6.31 11.37
CA ASN A 93 10.85 7.72 11.07
C ASN A 93 11.38 8.06 9.67
N CYS A 94 10.85 7.41 8.64
CA CYS A 94 11.38 7.45 7.30
C CYS A 94 10.47 8.12 6.26
N HIS A 95 9.22 8.42 6.58
CA HIS A 95 8.29 9.04 5.64
C HIS A 95 8.32 10.57 5.76
N ASN A 96 8.20 11.13 6.95
CA ASN A 96 8.35 12.57 7.16
C ASN A 96 9.82 12.96 7.38
N SER A 97 10.58 12.18 8.14
CA SER A 97 12.02 12.32 8.36
C SER A 97 12.48 13.76 8.63
N LEU A 98 11.68 14.58 9.30
CA LEU A 98 11.91 16.01 9.56
C LEU A 98 11.89 16.89 8.29
N CYS A 99 11.42 16.38 7.14
CA CYS A 99 11.53 17.05 5.85
C CYS A 99 10.20 17.52 5.25
N ALA A 100 9.06 17.00 5.72
CA ALA A 100 7.80 17.17 5.00
C ALA A 100 7.16 18.56 5.14
N VAL A 101 7.30 19.21 6.30
CA VAL A 101 6.85 20.60 6.54
C VAL A 101 7.87 21.37 7.37
N GLY A 102 7.85 22.71 7.27
CA GLY A 102 8.56 23.58 8.21
C GLY A 102 7.81 23.65 9.53
N GLY A 103 8.51 23.48 10.64
CA GLY A 103 7.95 23.56 11.99
C GLY A 103 8.19 22.30 12.83
N THR A 104 7.63 22.23 14.03
CA THR A 104 7.91 21.17 15.02
C THR A 104 7.11 19.89 14.79
N ILE A 105 6.08 19.94 13.98
CA ILE A 105 5.03 18.89 13.86
C ILE A 105 5.59 17.49 13.58
N ASN A 106 6.63 17.37 12.74
CA ASN A 106 7.23 16.07 12.44
C ASN A 106 8.09 15.57 13.59
N GLU A 107 8.88 16.45 14.20
CA GLU A 107 9.71 16.09 15.35
C GLU A 107 8.86 15.74 16.58
N ASP A 108 7.71 16.41 16.77
CA ASP A 108 6.76 16.07 17.83
C ASP A 108 6.27 14.61 17.71
N ASP A 109 5.97 14.16 16.48
CA ASP A 109 5.60 12.75 16.20
C ASP A 109 6.76 11.79 16.51
N HIS A 110 8.01 12.17 16.18
CA HIS A 110 9.20 11.36 16.45
C HIS A 110 9.48 11.26 17.96
N VAL A 111 9.37 12.38 18.68
CA VAL A 111 9.51 12.39 20.15
C VAL A 111 8.44 11.55 20.83
N PHE A 112 7.18 11.63 20.35
CA PHE A 112 6.11 10.74 20.80
C PHE A 112 6.47 9.27 20.56
N GLY A 113 6.96 8.92 19.36
CA GLY A 113 7.38 7.56 18.98
C GLY A 113 8.45 7.00 19.89
N LEU A 114 9.49 7.78 20.22
CA LEU A 114 10.54 7.37 21.16
C LEU A 114 10.00 7.18 22.58
N SER A 115 9.14 8.10 23.05
CA SER A 115 8.51 7.97 24.38
C SER A 115 7.60 6.75 24.47
N ALA A 116 6.90 6.42 23.39
CA ALA A 116 6.07 5.23 23.30
C ALA A 116 6.91 3.94 23.25
N ALA A 117 8.02 3.95 22.51
CA ALA A 117 8.95 2.81 22.50
C ALA A 117 9.53 2.50 23.88
N ARG A 118 9.84 3.52 24.68
CA ARG A 118 10.27 3.34 26.08
C ARG A 118 9.13 2.79 26.94
N LYS A 119 8.00 3.48 26.93
CA LYS A 119 6.85 3.13 27.79
C LYS A 119 6.33 1.72 27.53
N TYR A 120 6.18 1.34 26.27
CA TYR A 120 5.53 0.08 25.86
C TYR A 120 6.51 -1.02 25.44
N GLY A 121 7.82 -0.74 25.38
CA GLY A 121 8.84 -1.73 25.01
C GLY A 121 8.97 -1.95 23.50
N GLY A 122 9.10 -0.87 22.73
CA GLY A 122 9.25 -0.91 21.26
C GLY A 122 10.69 -0.75 20.77
N ILE A 123 10.84 -0.84 19.46
CA ILE A 123 12.10 -0.56 18.75
C ILE A 123 11.90 0.75 17.97
N TYR A 124 12.73 1.75 18.25
CA TYR A 124 12.63 3.08 17.62
C TYR A 124 13.83 3.32 16.71
N VAL A 125 13.54 3.52 15.41
CA VAL A 125 14.52 3.83 14.37
C VAL A 125 14.42 5.32 14.04
N PRO A 126 15.44 6.14 14.37
CA PRO A 126 15.44 7.57 14.13
C PRO A 126 15.35 7.94 12.63
N PRO A 127 15.00 9.22 12.32
CA PRO A 127 15.01 9.69 10.94
C PRO A 127 16.36 9.54 10.26
N HIS A 128 16.34 9.31 8.94
CA HIS A 128 17.51 9.16 8.06
C HIS A 128 18.42 7.94 8.36
N MET A 129 18.05 7.05 9.28
CA MET A 129 18.81 5.84 9.56
C MET A 129 18.54 4.73 8.54
N ALA A 130 17.27 4.49 8.24
CA ALA A 130 16.85 3.54 7.22
C ALA A 130 15.40 3.81 6.79
N VAL A 131 15.06 3.46 5.55
CA VAL A 131 13.66 3.30 5.17
C VAL A 131 13.12 2.01 5.82
N ILE A 132 11.83 2.01 6.19
CA ILE A 132 11.20 0.94 6.98
C ILE A 132 11.52 -0.46 6.43
N HIS A 133 11.33 -0.69 5.12
CA HIS A 133 11.47 -2.04 4.57
C HIS A 133 12.93 -2.48 4.49
N GLN A 134 13.89 -1.57 4.34
CA GLN A 134 15.29 -1.93 4.40
C GLN A 134 15.70 -2.31 5.83
N TYR A 135 15.30 -1.54 6.83
CA TYR A 135 15.55 -1.91 8.23
C TYR A 135 14.97 -3.28 8.58
N MET A 136 13.71 -3.53 8.16
CA MET A 136 13.05 -4.82 8.43
C MET A 136 13.77 -6.00 7.75
N ARG A 137 14.28 -5.82 6.53
CA ARG A 137 15.10 -6.83 5.82
C ARG A 137 16.42 -7.09 6.56
N GLU A 138 17.09 -6.02 7.00
CA GLU A 138 18.39 -6.10 7.67
C GLU A 138 18.29 -6.66 9.10
N ALA A 139 17.20 -6.36 9.84
CA ALA A 139 17.10 -6.59 11.28
C ALA A 139 16.06 -7.62 11.73
N MET A 140 14.99 -7.87 10.98
CA MET A 140 13.80 -8.57 11.50
C MET A 140 13.33 -9.76 10.66
N ALA A 141 13.29 -9.63 9.32
CA ALA A 141 12.77 -10.65 8.43
C ALA A 141 13.62 -11.93 8.44
N GLY A 142 12.99 -13.09 8.40
CA GLY A 142 13.66 -14.40 8.40
C GLY A 142 12.75 -15.50 7.89
N CYS A 143 13.33 -16.65 7.55
CA CYS A 143 12.64 -17.74 6.88
C CYS A 143 11.49 -18.31 7.72
N GLY A 144 10.29 -18.26 7.15
CA GLY A 144 9.06 -18.81 7.74
C GLY A 144 8.43 -17.92 8.81
N LYS A 145 8.89 -16.68 8.97
CA LYS A 145 8.23 -15.68 9.82
C LYS A 145 7.03 -15.04 9.12
N MET A 146 6.15 -14.44 9.91
CA MET A 146 5.09 -13.53 9.44
C MET A 146 5.24 -12.16 10.08
N ILE A 147 5.18 -11.10 9.27
CA ILE A 147 5.30 -9.71 9.73
C ILE A 147 4.11 -8.90 9.21
N LEU A 148 3.48 -8.11 10.10
CA LEU A 148 2.42 -7.19 9.74
C LEU A 148 2.93 -5.76 9.80
N GLY A 149 2.71 -5.00 8.74
CA GLY A 149 3.13 -3.60 8.68
C GLY A 149 2.01 -2.65 8.31
N SER A 150 2.12 -1.40 8.77
CA SER A 150 1.18 -0.34 8.40
C SER A 150 1.48 0.29 7.04
N ASP A 151 2.58 -0.10 6.41
CA ASP A 151 2.91 0.28 5.03
C ASP A 151 2.51 -0.83 4.06
N SER A 152 1.91 -0.46 2.94
CA SER A 152 1.45 -1.41 1.91
C SER A 152 2.57 -2.21 1.24
N HIS A 153 3.80 -1.69 1.23
CA HIS A 153 4.98 -2.38 0.69
C HIS A 153 5.68 -3.29 1.70
N THR A 154 5.01 -3.64 2.79
CA THR A 154 5.49 -4.66 3.72
C THR A 154 5.53 -6.01 3.03
N ARG A 155 6.68 -6.29 2.38
CA ARG A 155 6.98 -7.47 1.56
C ARG A 155 8.43 -7.90 1.84
N TYR A 156 8.60 -9.10 2.38
CA TYR A 156 9.90 -9.65 2.73
C TYR A 156 10.02 -11.12 2.28
N GLY A 157 9.26 -11.46 1.23
CA GLY A 157 9.17 -12.81 0.69
C GLY A 157 10.51 -13.35 0.22
N ALA A 158 11.39 -12.51 -0.35
CA ALA A 158 12.73 -12.88 -0.76
C ALA A 158 13.62 -13.41 0.38
N LEU A 159 13.27 -13.09 1.63
CA LEU A 159 13.89 -13.61 2.86
C LEU A 159 13.07 -14.76 3.50
N GLY A 160 12.11 -15.31 2.77
CA GLY A 160 11.24 -16.38 3.27
C GLY A 160 10.22 -15.93 4.32
N THR A 161 9.96 -14.63 4.43
CA THR A 161 8.99 -14.07 5.38
C THR A 161 7.70 -13.70 4.65
N MET A 162 6.55 -14.26 5.04
CA MET A 162 5.27 -13.78 4.56
C MET A 162 4.90 -12.48 5.29
N ALA A 163 5.03 -11.37 4.60
CA ALA A 163 4.78 -10.05 5.17
C ALA A 163 3.55 -9.41 4.51
N ILE A 164 2.67 -8.83 5.33
CA ILE A 164 1.40 -8.26 4.90
C ILE A 164 1.36 -6.79 5.28
N GLY A 165 1.04 -5.93 4.32
CA GLY A 165 0.80 -4.51 4.57
C GLY A 165 -0.69 -4.26 4.76
N GLU A 166 -1.09 -3.72 5.93
CA GLU A 166 -2.48 -3.48 6.29
C GLU A 166 -2.71 -2.09 6.90
N GLY A 167 -3.95 -1.75 7.20
CA GLY A 167 -4.29 -0.54 7.92
C GLY A 167 -4.00 -0.64 9.42
N GLY A 168 -3.94 0.50 10.07
CA GLY A 168 -3.61 0.61 11.50
C GLY A 168 -4.49 -0.24 12.41
N GLY A 169 -5.76 -0.42 12.08
CA GLY A 169 -6.69 -1.24 12.86
C GLY A 169 -6.27 -2.71 13.00
N GLU A 170 -5.66 -3.28 11.95
CA GLU A 170 -5.17 -4.67 12.01
C GLU A 170 -3.92 -4.78 12.90
N LEU A 171 -3.05 -3.77 12.91
CA LEU A 171 -1.93 -3.71 13.85
C LEU A 171 -2.43 -3.54 15.29
N VAL A 172 -3.45 -2.72 15.51
CA VAL A 172 -4.09 -2.56 16.83
C VAL A 172 -4.61 -3.89 17.36
N LYS A 173 -5.23 -4.72 16.50
CA LYS A 173 -5.67 -6.07 16.89
C LYS A 173 -4.50 -6.92 17.39
N GLN A 174 -3.35 -6.90 16.70
CA GLN A 174 -2.17 -7.63 17.16
C GLN A 174 -1.59 -7.06 18.45
N LEU A 175 -1.59 -5.73 18.63
CA LEU A 175 -1.16 -5.08 19.87
C LEU A 175 -2.07 -5.39 21.06
N LEU A 176 -3.31 -5.78 20.81
CA LEU A 176 -4.29 -6.24 21.81
C LEU A 176 -4.37 -7.77 21.88
N GLU A 177 -3.38 -8.48 21.29
CA GLU A 177 -3.30 -9.94 21.25
C GLU A 177 -4.48 -10.62 20.55
N ASN A 178 -5.23 -9.90 19.71
CA ASN A 178 -6.25 -10.43 18.83
C ASN A 178 -5.62 -11.02 17.55
N THR A 179 -6.44 -11.58 16.67
CA THR A 179 -5.99 -12.23 15.44
C THR A 179 -6.24 -11.39 14.18
N TYR A 180 -5.50 -11.70 13.13
CA TYR A 180 -5.78 -11.25 11.77
C TYR A 180 -6.59 -12.35 11.08
N ASP A 181 -7.85 -12.06 10.79
CA ASP A 181 -8.78 -13.04 10.25
C ASP A 181 -8.83 -12.95 8.73
N VAL A 182 -8.64 -14.07 8.06
CA VAL A 182 -8.68 -14.17 6.60
C VAL A 182 -9.08 -15.57 6.15
N ALA A 183 -9.92 -15.67 5.10
CA ALA A 183 -10.14 -16.97 4.44
C ALA A 183 -8.82 -17.44 3.82
N TYR A 184 -8.61 -18.77 3.79
CA TYR A 184 -7.40 -19.34 3.20
C TYR A 184 -7.23 -18.81 1.75
N PRO A 185 -6.13 -18.10 1.44
CA PRO A 185 -5.95 -17.50 0.13
C PRO A 185 -5.56 -18.52 -0.93
N GLY A 186 -5.96 -18.29 -2.18
CA GLY A 186 -5.37 -19.00 -3.30
C GLY A 186 -3.85 -18.74 -3.37
N VAL A 187 -3.09 -19.71 -3.88
CA VAL A 187 -1.65 -19.61 -4.06
C VAL A 187 -1.31 -19.73 -5.54
N VAL A 188 -0.61 -18.74 -6.07
CA VAL A 188 -0.16 -18.69 -7.49
C VAL A 188 1.34 -18.81 -7.53
N ALA A 189 1.86 -19.79 -8.29
CA ALA A 189 3.28 -19.89 -8.53
C ALA A 189 3.76 -18.77 -9.47
N VAL A 190 4.87 -18.11 -9.13
CA VAL A 190 5.65 -17.30 -10.07
C VAL A 190 6.89 -18.10 -10.40
N TYR A 191 6.86 -18.76 -11.56
CA TYR A 191 7.89 -19.70 -11.98
C TYR A 191 8.95 -18.98 -12.82
N LEU A 192 10.14 -18.84 -12.25
CA LEU A 192 11.26 -18.13 -12.86
C LEU A 192 12.25 -19.09 -13.51
N THR A 193 12.62 -18.79 -14.75
CA THR A 193 13.68 -19.51 -15.49
C THR A 193 14.69 -18.53 -16.05
N GLY A 194 15.82 -19.06 -16.55
CA GLY A 194 16.85 -18.23 -17.16
C GLY A 194 17.61 -17.36 -16.16
N LYS A 195 18.25 -16.32 -16.70
CA LYS A 195 19.05 -15.33 -15.95
C LYS A 195 18.75 -13.93 -16.50
N PRO A 196 18.63 -12.89 -15.68
CA PRO A 196 18.51 -11.52 -16.16
C PRO A 196 19.67 -11.14 -17.06
N ARG A 197 19.38 -10.46 -18.17
CA ARG A 197 20.41 -9.95 -19.09
C ARG A 197 21.15 -8.77 -18.47
N PRO A 198 22.38 -8.48 -18.88
CA PRO A 198 23.03 -7.21 -18.57
C PRO A 198 22.13 -6.01 -18.90
N GLY A 199 22.09 -5.01 -18.01
CA GLY A 199 21.21 -3.84 -18.15
C GLY A 199 19.78 -4.02 -17.63
N VAL A 200 19.34 -5.24 -17.33
CA VAL A 200 18.02 -5.53 -16.72
C VAL A 200 18.15 -5.54 -15.20
N GLY A 201 17.34 -4.76 -14.53
CA GLY A 201 17.28 -4.68 -13.08
C GLY A 201 15.99 -5.26 -12.48
N PRO A 202 15.88 -5.27 -11.14
CA PRO A 202 14.71 -5.84 -10.46
C PRO A 202 13.39 -5.13 -10.80
N GLN A 203 13.43 -3.83 -11.05
CA GLN A 203 12.24 -3.06 -11.42
C GLN A 203 11.68 -3.51 -12.77
N ASP A 204 12.53 -3.87 -13.71
CA ASP A 204 12.12 -4.32 -15.05
C ASP A 204 11.32 -5.62 -14.97
N ILE A 205 11.80 -6.59 -14.18
CA ILE A 205 11.11 -7.86 -13.94
C ILE A 205 9.77 -7.61 -13.23
N ALA A 206 9.78 -6.76 -12.22
CA ALA A 206 8.57 -6.43 -11.48
C ALA A 206 7.51 -5.78 -12.38
N LEU A 207 7.89 -4.79 -13.21
CA LEU A 207 6.97 -4.12 -14.13
C LEU A 207 6.43 -5.06 -15.21
N ALA A 208 7.25 -5.99 -15.73
CA ALA A 208 6.79 -7.02 -16.66
C ALA A 208 5.71 -7.91 -16.01
N ILE A 209 5.90 -8.35 -14.77
CA ILE A 209 4.92 -9.15 -14.03
C ILE A 209 3.65 -8.33 -13.76
N ILE A 210 3.77 -7.11 -13.22
CA ILE A 210 2.63 -6.25 -12.89
C ILE A 210 1.78 -5.98 -14.15
N GLY A 211 2.42 -5.64 -15.26
CA GLY A 211 1.74 -5.42 -16.54
C GLY A 211 0.94 -6.61 -17.04
N ALA A 212 1.39 -7.83 -16.74
CA ALA A 212 0.71 -9.07 -17.15
C ALA A 212 -0.46 -9.46 -16.23
N VAL A 213 -0.37 -9.22 -14.91
CA VAL A 213 -1.30 -9.80 -13.93
C VAL A 213 -2.31 -8.81 -13.33
N PHE A 214 -2.06 -7.49 -13.41
CA PHE A 214 -2.88 -6.51 -12.72
C PHE A 214 -4.27 -6.35 -13.34
N LYS A 215 -4.34 -6.08 -14.66
CA LYS A 215 -5.60 -5.73 -15.35
C LYS A 215 -6.64 -6.84 -15.32
N ASN A 216 -6.21 -8.09 -15.30
CA ASN A 216 -7.07 -9.27 -15.24
C ASN A 216 -7.33 -9.78 -13.81
N GLY A 217 -6.68 -9.19 -12.80
CA GLY A 217 -6.81 -9.58 -11.41
C GLY A 217 -6.28 -10.99 -11.09
N TYR A 218 -5.35 -11.51 -11.88
CA TYR A 218 -4.91 -12.91 -11.85
C TYR A 218 -4.42 -13.36 -10.46
N VAL A 219 -3.73 -12.47 -9.75
CA VAL A 219 -3.18 -12.73 -8.41
C VAL A 219 -3.90 -11.94 -7.29
N LYS A 220 -5.02 -11.27 -7.60
CA LYS A 220 -5.76 -10.44 -6.64
C LYS A 220 -6.13 -11.24 -5.38
N ASN A 221 -5.74 -10.73 -4.19
CA ASN A 221 -5.96 -11.34 -2.88
C ASN A 221 -5.37 -12.75 -2.70
N LYS A 222 -4.46 -13.18 -3.58
CA LYS A 222 -3.77 -14.47 -3.51
C LYS A 222 -2.34 -14.31 -2.99
N VAL A 223 -1.70 -15.39 -2.62
CA VAL A 223 -0.26 -15.44 -2.34
C VAL A 223 0.50 -15.66 -3.64
N MET A 224 1.54 -14.87 -3.87
CA MET A 224 2.50 -15.10 -4.94
C MET A 224 3.68 -15.89 -4.38
N GLU A 225 3.84 -17.15 -4.79
CA GLU A 225 4.94 -18.01 -4.37
C GLU A 225 5.97 -18.12 -5.49
N PHE A 226 7.15 -17.52 -5.29
CA PHE A 226 8.23 -17.51 -6.28
C PHE A 226 9.04 -18.80 -6.20
N VAL A 227 9.08 -19.49 -7.32
CA VAL A 227 9.69 -20.82 -7.47
C VAL A 227 10.45 -20.91 -8.79
N GLY A 228 11.15 -21.99 -9.02
CA GLY A 228 11.84 -22.29 -10.27
C GLY A 228 13.33 -22.00 -10.25
N PRO A 229 14.08 -22.52 -11.24
CA PRO A 229 15.54 -22.51 -11.26
C PRO A 229 16.15 -21.11 -11.46
N GLY A 230 15.40 -20.15 -12.01
CA GLY A 230 15.86 -18.78 -12.22
C GLY A 230 16.18 -18.02 -10.93
N ILE A 231 15.61 -18.43 -9.79
CA ILE A 231 15.87 -17.78 -8.48
C ILE A 231 17.37 -17.72 -8.19
N LYS A 232 18.10 -18.81 -8.42
CA LYS A 232 19.53 -18.90 -8.13
C LYS A 232 20.40 -17.94 -8.97
N SER A 233 19.86 -17.34 -10.02
CA SER A 233 20.57 -16.39 -10.87
C SER A 233 20.56 -14.95 -10.33
N MET A 234 19.83 -14.71 -9.24
CA MET A 234 19.63 -13.38 -8.62
C MET A 234 20.07 -13.40 -7.16
N THR A 235 20.80 -12.37 -6.73
CA THR A 235 21.11 -12.17 -5.31
C THR A 235 19.84 -11.86 -4.51
N THR A 236 19.86 -12.10 -3.21
CA THR A 236 18.75 -11.78 -2.31
C THR A 236 18.40 -10.29 -2.33
N ASP A 237 19.39 -9.39 -2.47
CA ASP A 237 19.15 -7.95 -2.62
C ASP A 237 18.38 -7.64 -3.92
N TYR A 238 18.71 -8.30 -5.02
CA TYR A 238 17.99 -8.19 -6.29
C TYR A 238 16.54 -8.72 -6.17
N ARG A 239 16.35 -9.90 -5.54
CA ARG A 239 15.03 -10.48 -5.26
C ARG A 239 14.16 -9.55 -4.41
N ASN A 240 14.73 -8.88 -3.41
CA ASN A 240 14.03 -7.89 -2.58
C ASN A 240 13.46 -6.74 -3.43
N GLY A 241 14.17 -6.30 -4.47
CA GLY A 241 13.70 -5.28 -5.41
C GLY A 241 12.49 -5.73 -6.24
N VAL A 242 12.44 -7.00 -6.66
CA VAL A 242 11.26 -7.59 -7.31
C VAL A 242 10.11 -7.77 -6.32
N ASP A 243 10.41 -8.33 -5.16
CA ASP A 243 9.43 -8.72 -4.14
C ASP A 243 8.61 -7.53 -3.61
N VAL A 244 9.25 -6.40 -3.35
CA VAL A 244 8.57 -5.21 -2.81
C VAL A 244 7.52 -4.67 -3.77
N MET A 245 7.69 -4.86 -5.06
CA MET A 245 6.76 -4.42 -6.10
C MET A 245 5.53 -5.32 -6.27
N THR A 246 5.52 -6.52 -5.65
CA THR A 246 4.35 -7.42 -5.71
C THR A 246 3.10 -6.79 -5.11
N THR A 247 3.23 -5.79 -4.24
CA THR A 247 2.11 -5.00 -3.72
C THR A 247 1.26 -4.40 -4.86
N GLU A 248 1.89 -3.98 -5.94
CA GLU A 248 1.23 -3.32 -7.07
C GLU A 248 0.46 -4.31 -7.98
N THR A 249 0.50 -5.60 -7.68
CA THR A 249 -0.33 -6.63 -8.33
C THR A 249 -1.67 -6.86 -7.61
N THR A 250 -1.90 -6.20 -6.47
CA THR A 250 -3.02 -6.44 -5.55
C THR A 250 -3.03 -7.82 -4.88
N CYS A 251 -1.91 -8.54 -4.89
CA CYS A 251 -1.78 -9.79 -4.14
C CYS A 251 -1.88 -9.56 -2.61
N LEU A 252 -2.23 -10.59 -1.87
CA LEU A 252 -2.27 -10.54 -0.41
C LEU A 252 -0.85 -10.41 0.16
N THR A 253 0.04 -11.28 -0.27
CA THR A 253 1.46 -11.33 0.13
C THR A 253 2.27 -12.15 -0.88
N SER A 254 3.58 -12.21 -0.65
CA SER A 254 4.54 -12.99 -1.44
C SER A 254 5.47 -13.80 -0.54
N VAL A 255 6.02 -14.88 -1.09
CA VAL A 255 7.08 -15.67 -0.46
C VAL A 255 7.92 -16.34 -1.56
N TRP A 256 9.20 -16.55 -1.30
CA TRP A 256 10.15 -17.14 -2.24
C TRP A 256 10.76 -18.42 -1.68
N CYS A 257 11.16 -19.32 -2.57
CA CYS A 257 12.14 -20.34 -2.21
C CYS A 257 13.40 -19.67 -1.66
N THR A 258 13.98 -20.24 -0.62
CA THR A 258 15.22 -19.77 0.00
C THR A 258 16.38 -20.69 -0.37
N ASP A 259 17.57 -20.16 -0.47
CA ASP A 259 18.77 -20.87 -0.93
C ASP A 259 20.03 -20.38 -0.19
N ASP A 260 21.18 -20.80 -0.68
CA ASP A 260 22.48 -20.43 -0.08
C ASP A 260 22.74 -18.91 -0.11
N ASP A 261 22.23 -18.18 -1.11
CA ASP A 261 22.34 -16.72 -1.17
C ASP A 261 21.50 -16.06 -0.06
N THR A 262 20.29 -16.56 0.17
CA THR A 262 19.45 -16.12 1.31
C THR A 262 20.14 -16.40 2.65
N LYS A 263 20.77 -17.59 2.78
CA LYS A 263 21.54 -17.95 3.97
C LYS A 263 22.72 -17.02 4.18
N ALA A 264 23.47 -16.74 3.13
CA ALA A 264 24.62 -15.81 3.19
C ALA A 264 24.16 -14.38 3.55
N TYR A 265 23.04 -13.92 2.97
CA TYR A 265 22.46 -12.63 3.32
C TYR A 265 22.14 -12.53 4.81
N LEU A 266 21.41 -13.49 5.37
CA LEU A 266 21.05 -13.50 6.79
C LEU A 266 22.28 -13.61 7.70
N ALA A 267 23.25 -14.46 7.35
CA ALA A 267 24.50 -14.59 8.10
C ALA A 267 25.31 -13.28 8.12
N LYS A 268 25.39 -12.58 6.98
CA LYS A 268 26.06 -11.26 6.87
C LYS A 268 25.45 -10.22 7.81
N HIS A 269 24.14 -10.29 8.02
CA HIS A 269 23.44 -9.42 8.97
C HIS A 269 23.42 -9.94 10.42
N GLY A 270 24.28 -10.92 10.76
CA GLY A 270 24.36 -11.50 12.11
C GLY A 270 23.15 -12.35 12.51
N ARG A 271 22.37 -12.83 11.54
CA ARG A 271 21.08 -13.55 11.75
C ARG A 271 21.07 -14.93 11.07
N ALA A 272 22.18 -15.64 11.14
CA ALA A 272 22.30 -16.98 10.54
C ALA A 272 21.22 -17.97 11.03
N ASP A 273 20.78 -17.82 12.29
CA ASP A 273 19.76 -18.66 12.92
C ASP A 273 18.34 -18.41 12.36
N ASP A 274 18.13 -17.29 11.68
CA ASP A 274 16.87 -16.96 11.00
C ASP A 274 16.72 -17.69 9.64
N TYR A 275 17.76 -18.42 9.20
CA TYR A 275 17.70 -19.18 7.94
C TYR A 275 17.09 -20.57 8.14
N ARG A 276 16.23 -20.94 7.22
CA ARG A 276 15.85 -22.32 6.91
C ARG A 276 15.54 -22.46 5.43
N GLU A 277 15.77 -23.63 4.86
CA GLU A 277 15.39 -23.91 3.48
C GLU A 277 13.87 -23.95 3.37
N LEU A 278 13.32 -23.13 2.48
CA LEU A 278 11.91 -23.12 2.10
C LEU A 278 11.82 -23.48 0.63
N LYS A 279 11.09 -24.55 0.34
CA LYS A 279 10.83 -25.04 -1.02
C LYS A 279 9.48 -25.75 -1.07
N PRO A 280 8.81 -25.79 -2.23
CA PRO A 280 7.60 -26.60 -2.40
C PRO A 280 7.92 -28.09 -2.25
N ALA A 281 6.91 -28.88 -1.90
CA ALA A 281 6.99 -30.33 -1.86
C ALA A 281 7.17 -30.92 -3.28
N ASP A 282 7.53 -32.22 -3.35
CA ASP A 282 7.79 -32.91 -4.63
C ASP A 282 6.60 -32.84 -5.61
N VAL A 283 5.37 -32.83 -5.10
CA VAL A 283 4.15 -32.60 -5.87
C VAL A 283 3.37 -31.49 -5.18
N THR A 284 3.29 -30.32 -5.78
CA THR A 284 2.63 -29.13 -5.21
C THR A 284 1.61 -28.58 -6.20
N TYR A 285 0.41 -28.28 -5.70
CA TYR A 285 -0.66 -27.67 -6.50
C TYR A 285 -0.73 -26.16 -6.26
N TYR A 286 -0.83 -25.40 -7.36
CA TYR A 286 -1.07 -23.96 -7.38
C TYR A 286 -2.36 -23.64 -8.12
N ASP A 287 -3.10 -22.61 -7.66
CA ASP A 287 -4.34 -22.13 -8.29
C ASP A 287 -4.11 -21.36 -9.60
N GLY A 288 -2.88 -21.24 -10.04
CA GLY A 288 -2.42 -20.62 -11.28
C GLY A 288 -0.91 -20.53 -11.32
N LEU A 289 -0.36 -20.15 -12.48
CA LEU A 289 1.08 -20.00 -12.65
C LEU A 289 1.40 -18.83 -13.59
N VAL A 290 2.30 -17.98 -13.12
CA VAL A 290 2.95 -16.91 -13.89
C VAL A 290 4.34 -17.39 -14.29
N TYR A 291 4.54 -17.69 -15.56
CA TYR A 291 5.84 -18.11 -16.09
C TYR A 291 6.63 -16.91 -16.59
N VAL A 292 7.86 -16.76 -16.12
CA VAL A 292 8.77 -15.68 -16.52
C VAL A 292 10.11 -16.27 -16.92
N ASP A 293 10.50 -16.08 -18.18
CA ASP A 293 11.87 -16.32 -18.63
C ASP A 293 12.68 -15.04 -18.47
N LEU A 294 13.50 -14.97 -17.43
CA LEU A 294 14.31 -13.80 -17.09
C LEU A 294 15.23 -13.35 -18.23
N SER A 295 15.64 -14.28 -19.10
CA SER A 295 16.50 -13.97 -20.26
C SER A 295 15.79 -13.19 -21.37
N THR A 296 14.45 -13.14 -21.34
CA THR A 296 13.62 -12.42 -22.31
C THR A 296 13.18 -11.05 -21.84
N VAL A 297 13.29 -10.77 -20.53
CA VAL A 297 12.93 -9.48 -19.97
C VAL A 297 13.87 -8.40 -20.50
N LYS A 298 13.27 -7.24 -20.82
CA LYS A 298 13.99 -6.06 -21.31
C LYS A 298 13.81 -4.90 -20.31
N PRO A 299 14.63 -3.84 -20.42
CA PRO A 299 14.39 -2.63 -19.66
C PRO A 299 13.00 -2.05 -19.90
N MET A 300 12.27 -1.82 -18.79
CA MET A 300 10.86 -1.42 -18.77
C MET A 300 10.66 0.00 -18.28
N ILE A 301 9.55 0.60 -18.67
CA ILE A 301 9.03 1.81 -18.12
C ILE A 301 7.53 1.64 -17.85
N ALA A 302 7.06 2.04 -16.66
CA ALA A 302 5.63 2.16 -16.41
C ALA A 302 5.25 3.64 -16.48
N LEU A 303 4.46 3.98 -17.48
CA LEU A 303 3.98 5.33 -17.70
C LEU A 303 2.92 5.74 -16.66
N PRO A 304 2.71 7.05 -16.43
CA PRO A 304 1.63 7.48 -15.55
C PRO A 304 0.28 6.86 -16.00
N PHE A 305 -0.67 6.55 -15.17
CA PHE A 305 -0.77 6.86 -13.74
C PHE A 305 -0.91 5.58 -12.90
N HIS A 306 -0.35 4.46 -13.38
CA HIS A 306 -0.36 3.17 -12.67
C HIS A 306 0.85 2.32 -13.07
N PRO A 307 1.45 1.51 -12.14
CA PRO A 307 2.58 0.64 -12.47
C PRO A 307 2.29 -0.42 -13.55
N SER A 308 1.03 -0.78 -13.77
CA SER A 308 0.62 -1.71 -14.84
C SER A 308 0.59 -1.09 -16.24
N ASN A 309 0.79 0.22 -16.36
CA ASN A 309 0.93 0.88 -17.66
C ASN A 309 2.36 0.74 -18.18
N ALA A 310 2.82 -0.52 -18.29
CA ALA A 310 4.19 -0.91 -18.53
C ALA A 310 4.48 -1.19 -20.01
N PHE A 311 5.61 -0.68 -20.49
CA PHE A 311 6.14 -0.83 -21.84
C PHE A 311 7.62 -1.18 -21.79
N GLU A 312 8.14 -1.84 -22.84
CA GLU A 312 9.58 -1.84 -23.08
C GLU A 312 10.02 -0.41 -23.42
N ILE A 313 11.17 0.05 -22.91
CA ILE A 313 11.65 1.43 -23.17
C ILE A 313 11.85 1.65 -24.68
N ASP A 314 12.35 0.64 -25.40
CA ASP A 314 12.58 0.74 -26.84
C ASP A 314 11.25 0.74 -27.64
N GLU A 315 10.21 0.03 -27.17
CA GLU A 315 8.87 0.09 -27.74
C GLU A 315 8.28 1.50 -27.59
N LEU A 316 8.41 2.10 -26.40
CA LEU A 316 7.98 3.48 -26.15
C LEU A 316 8.75 4.45 -27.05
N ASN A 317 10.08 4.35 -27.11
CA ASN A 317 10.91 5.24 -27.93
C ASN A 317 10.59 5.14 -29.44
N ALA A 318 10.15 3.98 -29.91
CA ALA A 318 9.71 3.79 -31.30
C ALA A 318 8.32 4.38 -31.59
N ASN A 319 7.47 4.61 -30.57
CA ASN A 319 6.05 4.99 -30.71
C ASN A 319 5.65 6.16 -29.80
N LEU A 320 6.56 7.09 -29.48
CA LEU A 320 6.36 8.15 -28.50
C LEU A 320 5.05 8.91 -28.67
N GLY A 321 4.77 9.39 -29.88
CA GLY A 321 3.61 10.25 -30.12
C GLY A 321 2.27 9.57 -29.82
N ASP A 322 2.11 8.30 -30.18
CA ASP A 322 0.87 7.58 -30.02
C ASP A 322 0.66 7.15 -28.55
N ILE A 323 1.70 6.58 -27.93
CA ILE A 323 1.63 6.10 -26.55
C ILE A 323 1.42 7.26 -25.57
N LEU A 324 2.16 8.37 -25.73
CA LEU A 324 2.06 9.51 -24.83
C LEU A 324 0.71 10.23 -24.94
N ARG A 325 0.09 10.28 -26.13
CA ARG A 325 -1.27 10.83 -26.29
C ARG A 325 -2.32 10.05 -25.49
N GLU A 326 -2.18 8.73 -25.36
CA GLU A 326 -3.11 7.95 -24.52
C GLU A 326 -2.95 8.32 -23.04
N VAL A 327 -1.73 8.59 -22.56
CA VAL A 327 -1.50 9.07 -21.20
C VAL A 327 -2.09 10.48 -20.99
N GLU A 328 -1.95 11.37 -21.98
CA GLU A 328 -2.53 12.73 -21.95
C GLU A 328 -4.06 12.69 -21.91
N LYS A 329 -4.72 11.77 -22.64
CA LYS A 329 -6.16 11.56 -22.55
C LYS A 329 -6.60 11.14 -21.14
N GLU A 330 -5.86 10.26 -20.51
CA GLU A 330 -6.13 9.84 -19.14
C GLU A 330 -5.91 11.00 -18.15
N ALA A 331 -4.85 11.80 -18.34
CA ALA A 331 -4.63 13.01 -17.56
C ALA A 331 -5.81 14.00 -17.68
N ALA A 332 -6.31 14.23 -18.90
CA ALA A 332 -7.45 15.11 -19.14
C ALA A 332 -8.72 14.60 -18.43
N ARG A 333 -8.94 13.28 -18.43
CA ARG A 333 -10.05 12.66 -17.68
C ARG A 333 -9.92 12.86 -16.16
N LEU A 334 -8.71 12.69 -15.61
CA LEU A 334 -8.44 12.87 -14.17
C LEU A 334 -8.55 14.32 -13.70
N THR A 335 -8.43 15.27 -14.63
CA THR A 335 -8.49 16.71 -14.36
C THR A 335 -9.73 17.39 -14.91
N GLU A 336 -10.73 16.62 -15.32
CA GLU A 336 -11.99 17.15 -15.89
C GLU A 336 -12.61 18.21 -14.97
N GLY A 337 -13.03 19.32 -15.59
CA GLY A 337 -13.58 20.49 -14.87
C GLY A 337 -12.54 21.38 -14.19
N LYS A 338 -11.24 21.16 -14.43
CA LYS A 338 -10.15 22.00 -13.94
C LYS A 338 -9.36 22.59 -15.11
N GLU A 339 -8.94 23.84 -14.98
CA GLU A 339 -8.05 24.49 -15.96
C GLU A 339 -6.60 24.08 -15.69
N ILE A 340 -6.20 22.90 -16.20
CA ILE A 340 -4.85 22.37 -16.06
C ILE A 340 -4.30 22.04 -17.45
N GLU A 341 -3.18 22.69 -17.81
CA GLU A 341 -2.41 22.34 -18.98
C GLU A 341 -1.41 21.23 -18.64
N PHE A 342 -1.52 20.10 -19.31
CA PHE A 342 -0.59 18.98 -19.17
C PHE A 342 -0.32 18.34 -20.51
N SER A 343 0.96 18.21 -20.86
CA SER A 343 1.41 17.54 -22.07
C SER A 343 2.66 16.72 -21.81
N LEU A 344 2.76 15.56 -22.41
CA LEU A 344 3.97 14.73 -22.50
C LEU A 344 4.55 14.77 -23.91
N THR A 345 3.71 14.98 -24.92
CA THR A 345 4.12 15.04 -26.32
C THR A 345 4.93 16.30 -26.63
N ASP A 346 4.81 17.38 -25.84
CA ASP A 346 5.65 18.58 -25.92
C ASP A 346 7.12 18.32 -25.56
N LYS A 347 7.42 17.19 -24.90
CA LYS A 347 8.76 16.78 -24.48
C LYS A 347 9.46 15.91 -25.54
N ILE A 348 8.78 15.62 -26.64
CA ILE A 348 9.39 14.87 -27.76
C ILE A 348 10.34 15.82 -28.52
N THR A 349 11.60 15.47 -28.50
CA THR A 349 12.66 16.19 -29.21
C THR A 349 13.21 15.35 -30.39
N PRO A 350 14.00 15.97 -31.31
CA PRO A 350 14.68 15.18 -32.34
C PRO A 350 15.64 14.10 -31.81
N LYS A 351 16.02 14.19 -30.53
CA LYS A 351 16.89 13.21 -29.84
C LYS A 351 16.13 12.10 -29.11
N GLY A 352 14.83 12.26 -28.92
CA GLY A 352 13.96 11.38 -28.15
C GLY A 352 13.14 12.13 -27.08
N LEU A 353 12.57 11.42 -26.13
CA LEU A 353 11.78 12.00 -25.06
C LEU A 353 12.68 12.65 -24.00
N GLN A 354 12.51 13.95 -23.77
CA GLN A 354 13.22 14.69 -22.73
C GLN A 354 12.50 14.50 -21.39
N VAL A 355 13.23 14.06 -20.38
CA VAL A 355 12.80 13.92 -18.99
C VAL A 355 13.44 15.04 -18.15
N GLN A 356 12.73 15.54 -17.15
CA GLN A 356 13.22 16.66 -16.33
C GLN A 356 13.84 16.20 -15.01
N GLN A 357 13.43 15.05 -14.47
CA GLN A 357 13.92 14.57 -13.18
C GLN A 357 14.10 13.05 -13.17
N GLY A 358 15.21 12.58 -12.61
CA GLY A 358 15.48 11.18 -12.27
C GLY A 358 15.64 11.01 -10.77
N ILE A 359 15.02 9.97 -10.20
CA ILE A 359 15.14 9.65 -8.77
C ILE A 359 15.39 8.16 -8.58
N ILE A 360 16.41 7.83 -7.79
CA ILE A 360 16.69 6.47 -7.32
C ILE A 360 16.50 6.46 -5.80
N ALA A 361 15.41 5.88 -5.30
CA ALA A 361 15.05 6.07 -3.91
C ALA A 361 14.31 4.88 -3.28
N GLY A 362 14.25 4.90 -1.97
CA GLY A 362 13.41 4.02 -1.15
C GLY A 362 13.86 2.57 -1.11
N CYS A 363 12.95 1.71 -0.69
CA CYS A 363 13.18 0.28 -0.52
C CYS A 363 13.28 -0.51 -1.83
N ALA A 364 12.85 0.07 -2.95
CA ALA A 364 12.97 -0.51 -4.28
C ALA A 364 14.25 -0.04 -4.98
N GLY A 365 14.46 1.28 -5.09
CA GLY A 365 15.55 1.87 -5.86
C GLY A 365 16.85 2.05 -5.07
N GLY A 366 16.77 2.42 -3.80
CA GLY A 366 17.94 2.78 -2.98
C GLY A 366 18.74 1.60 -2.41
N THR A 367 18.51 0.36 -2.87
CA THR A 367 19.27 -0.81 -2.42
C THR A 367 20.71 -0.74 -2.89
N TYR A 368 21.58 -1.46 -2.19
CA TYR A 368 23.01 -1.47 -2.49
C TYR A 368 23.31 -1.81 -3.95
N THR A 369 22.73 -2.91 -4.46
CA THR A 369 22.95 -3.39 -5.81
C THR A 369 22.52 -2.38 -6.89
N ASN A 370 21.40 -1.70 -6.67
CA ASN A 370 20.88 -0.73 -7.63
C ASN A 370 21.73 0.54 -7.67
N VAL A 371 22.14 1.06 -6.51
CA VAL A 371 22.96 2.28 -6.45
C VAL A 371 24.37 2.03 -7.01
N MET A 372 24.97 0.85 -6.72
CA MET A 372 26.26 0.45 -7.30
C MET A 372 26.19 0.35 -8.83
N ALA A 373 25.14 -0.28 -9.37
CA ALA A 373 24.95 -0.41 -10.81
C ALA A 373 24.75 0.96 -11.50
N ALA A 374 23.97 1.85 -10.87
CA ALA A 374 23.79 3.21 -11.37
C ALA A 374 25.11 4.02 -11.34
N ALA A 375 25.87 3.92 -10.24
CA ALA A 375 27.17 4.57 -10.11
C ALA A 375 28.18 4.07 -11.18
N HIS A 376 28.17 2.77 -11.48
CA HIS A 376 29.01 2.20 -12.55
C HIS A 376 28.71 2.82 -13.92
N ILE A 377 27.42 2.89 -14.31
CA ILE A 377 27.00 3.47 -15.58
C ILE A 377 27.36 4.96 -15.66
N LEU A 378 27.25 5.68 -14.54
CA LEU A 378 27.51 7.12 -14.46
C LEU A 378 28.99 7.49 -14.32
N LYS A 379 29.85 6.52 -13.98
CA LYS A 379 31.27 6.79 -13.72
C LYS A 379 31.96 7.49 -14.87
N GLY A 380 32.49 8.69 -14.60
CA GLY A 380 33.17 9.52 -15.59
C GLY A 380 32.24 10.26 -16.56
N ALA A 381 30.92 10.10 -16.43
CA ALA A 381 29.91 10.83 -17.20
C ALA A 381 29.47 12.12 -16.49
N GLN A 382 28.55 12.86 -17.09
CA GLN A 382 27.92 14.05 -16.53
C GLN A 382 26.44 14.05 -16.86
N CYS A 383 25.59 14.43 -15.89
CA CYS A 383 24.15 14.59 -16.10
C CYS A 383 23.78 15.78 -17.00
N GLY A 384 24.76 16.57 -17.41
CA GLY A 384 24.56 17.76 -18.23
C GLY A 384 24.26 19.01 -17.41
N ARG A 385 24.00 20.14 -18.11
CA ARG A 385 23.68 21.44 -17.53
C ARG A 385 22.29 21.93 -17.94
N GLY A 386 21.47 21.01 -18.45
CA GLY A 386 20.10 21.29 -18.88
C GLY A 386 19.09 21.17 -17.73
N GLU A 387 17.86 20.86 -18.09
CA GLU A 387 16.74 20.76 -17.14
C GLU A 387 16.80 19.51 -16.27
N PHE A 388 17.48 18.45 -16.71
CA PHE A 388 17.50 17.17 -16.01
C PHE A 388 18.28 17.24 -14.70
N THR A 389 17.67 16.72 -13.64
CA THR A 389 18.30 16.52 -12.33
C THR A 389 18.26 15.05 -11.93
N LEU A 390 19.25 14.60 -11.17
CA LEU A 390 19.29 13.24 -10.62
C LEU A 390 19.48 13.26 -9.11
N ASP A 391 18.57 12.64 -8.38
CA ASP A 391 18.62 12.48 -6.92
C ASP A 391 18.73 11.00 -6.56
N VAL A 392 19.64 10.68 -5.63
CA VAL A 392 19.90 9.31 -5.18
C VAL A 392 19.80 9.21 -3.66
N TYR A 393 19.01 8.28 -3.18
CA TYR A 393 18.74 8.02 -1.77
C TYR A 393 19.08 6.56 -1.42
N PRO A 394 20.29 6.26 -0.92
CA PRO A 394 20.58 4.94 -0.37
C PRO A 394 19.58 4.57 0.73
N SER A 395 19.14 3.32 0.77
CA SER A 395 17.99 2.87 1.57
C SER A 395 18.26 2.78 3.08
N SER A 396 19.54 2.77 3.50
CA SER A 396 19.94 2.75 4.91
C SER A 396 21.33 3.33 5.12
N GLN A 397 21.66 3.69 6.35
CA GLN A 397 23.02 4.12 6.74
C GLN A 397 24.07 3.04 6.46
N PRO A 398 23.86 1.76 6.82
CA PRO A 398 24.81 0.70 6.45
C PRO A 398 25.07 0.63 4.94
N VAL A 399 24.03 0.72 4.12
CA VAL A 399 24.17 0.78 2.64
C VAL A 399 24.96 2.01 2.22
N PHE A 400 24.64 3.18 2.77
CA PHE A 400 25.35 4.42 2.44
C PHE A 400 26.83 4.35 2.79
N MET A 401 27.16 3.77 3.96
CA MET A 401 28.56 3.65 4.43
C MET A 401 29.40 2.75 3.50
N ASP A 402 28.86 1.63 3.03
CA ASP A 402 29.60 0.75 2.12
C ASP A 402 29.72 1.33 0.70
N LEU A 403 28.67 2.00 0.20
CA LEU A 403 28.73 2.77 -1.06
C LEU A 403 29.80 3.88 -0.99
N LEU A 404 29.93 4.55 0.17
CA LEU A 404 30.97 5.57 0.39
C LEU A 404 32.36 4.94 0.42
N ALA A 405 32.54 3.84 1.15
CA ALA A 405 33.81 3.13 1.24
C ALA A 405 34.31 2.61 -0.13
N LYS A 406 33.38 2.24 -1.02
CA LYS A 406 33.68 1.78 -2.39
C LYS A 406 33.78 2.88 -3.44
N GLY A 407 33.63 4.15 -3.03
CA GLY A 407 33.76 5.32 -3.90
C GLY A 407 32.53 5.61 -4.78
N ALA A 408 31.45 4.80 -4.72
CA ALA A 408 30.26 4.97 -5.52
C ALA A 408 29.57 6.34 -5.28
N ILE A 409 29.54 6.80 -4.03
CA ILE A 409 29.00 8.12 -3.67
C ILE A 409 29.80 9.25 -4.36
N SER A 410 31.13 9.15 -4.34
CA SER A 410 32.00 10.15 -4.99
C SER A 410 31.81 10.14 -6.52
N ASP A 411 31.70 8.95 -7.13
CA ASP A 411 31.44 8.80 -8.55
C ASP A 411 30.09 9.46 -8.95
N LEU A 412 29.00 9.21 -8.19
CA LEU A 412 27.70 9.83 -8.38
C LEU A 412 27.76 11.37 -8.26
N MET A 413 28.36 11.88 -7.19
CA MET A 413 28.46 13.33 -6.97
C MET A 413 29.27 14.03 -8.06
N ALA A 414 30.34 13.37 -8.56
CA ALA A 414 31.15 13.91 -9.65
C ALA A 414 30.41 14.06 -10.97
N THR A 415 29.30 13.31 -11.18
CA THR A 415 28.43 13.45 -12.36
C THR A 415 27.44 14.61 -12.25
N GLY A 416 27.29 15.22 -11.08
CA GLY A 416 26.28 16.23 -10.77
C GLY A 416 25.03 15.67 -10.12
N ALA A 417 24.98 14.37 -9.77
CA ALA A 417 23.89 13.81 -9.00
C ALA A 417 23.91 14.32 -7.55
N ILE A 418 22.74 14.48 -6.96
CA ILE A 418 22.55 14.87 -5.55
C ILE A 418 22.31 13.60 -4.73
N VAL A 419 23.23 13.31 -3.81
CA VAL A 419 23.10 12.14 -2.92
C VAL A 419 22.57 12.58 -1.57
N LYS A 420 21.50 11.93 -1.13
CA LYS A 420 20.81 12.23 0.14
C LYS A 420 20.75 10.98 1.01
N THR A 421 20.34 11.13 2.27
CA THR A 421 20.20 10.02 3.21
C THR A 421 18.87 9.29 3.08
N ALA A 422 18.68 8.15 3.76
CA ALA A 422 17.49 7.32 3.70
C ALA A 422 16.21 8.10 4.01
N PHE A 423 15.28 8.16 3.03
CA PHE A 423 14.03 8.90 3.11
C PHE A 423 13.03 8.36 2.10
N CYS A 424 11.77 8.16 2.52
CA CYS A 424 10.69 7.67 1.66
C CYS A 424 9.92 8.77 0.93
N GLY A 425 10.17 10.06 1.25
CA GLY A 425 9.42 11.21 0.73
C GLY A 425 9.20 11.21 -0.79
N PRO A 426 10.22 10.95 -1.63
CA PRO A 426 10.06 10.90 -3.08
C PRO A 426 9.08 9.83 -3.57
N CYS A 427 8.85 8.77 -2.80
CA CYS A 427 7.93 7.70 -3.19
C CYS A 427 6.44 8.07 -3.03
N PHE A 428 6.11 9.17 -2.31
CA PHE A 428 4.72 9.53 -2.02
C PHE A 428 4.43 11.06 -2.05
N GLY A 429 5.32 11.86 -2.63
CA GLY A 429 5.10 13.29 -2.86
C GLY A 429 5.37 14.20 -1.66
N ALA A 430 6.18 13.77 -0.70
CA ALA A 430 6.64 14.58 0.43
C ALA A 430 8.08 15.11 0.26
N GLY A 431 8.67 14.97 -0.91
CA GLY A 431 9.99 15.48 -1.26
C GLY A 431 10.27 15.31 -2.74
N ASP A 432 11.17 16.14 -3.28
CA ASP A 432 11.59 16.14 -4.68
C ASP A 432 10.40 16.19 -5.67
N THR A 433 9.45 17.05 -5.39
CA THR A 433 8.31 17.31 -6.29
C THR A 433 8.83 17.95 -7.57
N PRO A 434 8.51 17.40 -8.76
CA PRO A 434 8.93 17.99 -10.03
C PRO A 434 8.17 19.28 -10.33
N ALA A 435 8.67 20.06 -11.29
CA ALA A 435 7.96 21.25 -11.76
C ALA A 435 6.59 20.90 -12.38
N ASN A 436 5.70 21.88 -12.47
CA ASN A 436 4.43 21.71 -13.18
C ASN A 436 4.69 21.28 -14.64
N ASN A 437 3.85 20.39 -15.16
CA ASN A 437 4.00 19.78 -16.49
C ASN A 437 5.29 18.95 -16.69
N ALA A 438 6.09 18.65 -15.65
CA ALA A 438 7.31 17.88 -15.80
C ALA A 438 7.04 16.37 -15.82
N LEU A 439 7.97 15.64 -16.46
CA LEU A 439 8.05 14.18 -16.37
C LEU A 439 9.25 13.79 -15.48
N SER A 440 8.95 13.06 -14.41
CA SER A 440 9.94 12.47 -13.50
C SER A 440 10.01 10.96 -13.74
N ILE A 441 11.21 10.41 -13.90
CA ILE A 441 11.43 8.95 -13.91
C ILE A 441 11.99 8.51 -12.57
N ARG A 442 11.39 7.48 -11.97
CA ARG A 442 11.74 7.05 -10.62
C ARG A 442 11.91 5.55 -10.50
N HIS A 443 13.00 5.13 -9.85
CA HIS A 443 13.04 3.81 -9.25
C HIS A 443 12.44 3.94 -7.85
N ALA A 444 11.15 3.86 -7.79
CA ALA A 444 10.30 3.92 -6.60
C ALA A 444 9.15 2.94 -6.80
N THR A 445 8.17 2.91 -5.92
CA THR A 445 7.15 1.86 -5.94
C THR A 445 5.88 2.22 -6.68
N ARG A 446 5.51 3.51 -6.80
CA ARG A 446 4.21 3.95 -7.36
C ARG A 446 4.33 5.20 -8.20
N ASN A 447 3.43 5.29 -9.20
CA ASN A 447 3.24 6.45 -10.06
C ASN A 447 1.76 6.83 -10.22
N PHE A 448 0.96 6.64 -9.17
CA PHE A 448 -0.45 7.05 -9.15
C PHE A 448 -0.61 8.56 -9.36
N PRO A 449 -1.81 9.04 -9.77
CA PRO A 449 -2.07 10.45 -9.96
C PRO A 449 -1.68 11.29 -8.74
N ASN A 450 -0.99 12.39 -8.98
CA ASN A 450 -0.51 13.36 -7.97
C ASN A 450 0.41 12.77 -6.89
N ARG A 451 0.93 11.56 -7.09
CA ARG A 451 1.84 10.91 -6.12
C ARG A 451 3.22 11.57 -6.06
N GLU A 452 3.56 12.34 -7.04
CA GLU A 452 4.77 13.17 -7.09
C GLU A 452 4.66 14.46 -6.28
N GLY A 453 3.47 14.85 -5.84
CA GLY A 453 3.21 16.02 -5.00
C GLY A 453 2.47 17.16 -5.67
N SER A 454 2.08 17.06 -6.95
CA SER A 454 1.27 18.10 -7.61
C SER A 454 -0.13 18.23 -6.97
N LYS A 455 -0.68 19.45 -7.03
CA LYS A 455 -1.96 19.83 -6.42
C LYS A 455 -2.92 20.34 -7.50
N PRO A 456 -3.80 19.49 -8.05
CA PRO A 456 -4.74 19.90 -9.10
C PRO A 456 -5.66 21.05 -8.71
N GLY A 457 -6.00 21.18 -7.42
CA GLY A 457 -6.75 22.33 -6.89
C GLY A 457 -6.01 23.67 -6.96
N ALA A 458 -4.69 23.65 -7.16
CA ALA A 458 -3.82 24.80 -7.38
C ALA A 458 -3.35 24.92 -8.86
N GLY A 459 -4.03 24.24 -9.79
CA GLY A 459 -3.67 24.25 -11.21
C GLY A 459 -2.42 23.45 -11.57
N GLN A 460 -1.99 22.53 -10.72
CA GLN A 460 -0.77 21.77 -10.90
C GLN A 460 -1.05 20.33 -11.35
N LEU A 461 -0.28 19.84 -12.32
CA LEU A 461 -0.14 18.45 -12.67
C LEU A 461 1.27 18.20 -13.19
N SER A 462 1.89 17.15 -12.70
CA SER A 462 3.12 16.57 -13.22
C SER A 462 2.99 15.04 -13.26
N ALA A 463 3.97 14.36 -13.82
CA ALA A 463 3.86 12.94 -14.04
C ALA A 463 5.08 12.18 -13.53
N VAL A 464 4.84 10.97 -13.01
CA VAL A 464 5.90 10.01 -12.68
C VAL A 464 5.79 8.80 -13.58
N ALA A 465 6.91 8.39 -14.19
CA ALA A 465 7.09 7.07 -14.77
C ALA A 465 8.04 6.25 -13.90
N LEU A 466 7.79 4.94 -13.76
CA LEU A 466 8.67 4.05 -13.01
C LEU A 466 9.67 3.38 -13.95
N MET A 467 10.94 3.36 -13.55
CA MET A 467 12.03 2.73 -14.28
C MET A 467 13.06 2.13 -13.32
N ASP A 468 13.85 1.19 -13.80
CA ASP A 468 15.00 0.68 -13.06
C ASP A 468 16.13 1.72 -12.96
N ALA A 469 16.88 1.68 -11.86
CA ALA A 469 18.00 2.59 -11.58
C ALA A 469 19.06 2.61 -12.70
N ARG A 470 19.27 1.49 -13.38
CA ARG A 470 20.19 1.37 -14.50
C ARG A 470 19.74 2.20 -15.69
N SER A 471 18.45 2.14 -16.04
CA SER A 471 17.89 2.94 -17.15
C SER A 471 17.74 4.41 -16.77
N ILE A 472 17.53 4.74 -15.49
CA ILE A 472 17.60 6.12 -14.98
C ILE A 472 19.04 6.67 -15.15
N ALA A 473 20.05 5.89 -14.77
CA ALA A 473 21.45 6.27 -14.97
C ALA A 473 21.81 6.46 -16.46
N ALA A 474 21.36 5.55 -17.34
CA ALA A 474 21.53 5.66 -18.79
C ALA A 474 20.88 6.93 -19.36
N THR A 475 19.69 7.28 -18.87
CA THR A 475 18.98 8.52 -19.22
C THR A 475 19.76 9.74 -18.73
N ALA A 476 20.33 9.69 -17.52
CA ALA A 476 21.14 10.78 -16.97
C ALA A 476 22.43 11.03 -17.77
N VAL A 477 23.13 9.97 -18.22
CA VAL A 477 24.31 10.09 -19.09
C VAL A 477 23.97 10.84 -20.39
N ASN A 478 22.73 10.70 -20.88
CA ASN A 478 22.26 11.39 -22.09
C ASN A 478 21.54 12.72 -21.78
N GLY A 479 21.80 13.34 -20.61
CA GLY A 479 21.25 14.66 -20.27
C GLY A 479 19.72 14.69 -20.14
N GLY A 480 19.12 13.56 -19.75
CA GLY A 480 17.68 13.40 -19.57
C GLY A 480 16.92 12.86 -20.79
N ILE A 481 17.59 12.50 -21.87
CA ILE A 481 16.94 11.81 -23.01
C ILE A 481 16.70 10.36 -22.61
N LEU A 482 15.42 9.94 -22.62
CA LEU A 482 15.00 8.59 -22.22
C LEU A 482 15.80 7.51 -22.95
N THR A 483 16.54 6.73 -22.18
CA THR A 483 17.50 5.74 -22.70
C THR A 483 17.40 4.43 -21.95
N SER A 484 17.31 3.32 -22.68
CA SER A 484 17.41 1.97 -22.15
C SER A 484 18.82 1.68 -21.63
N ALA A 485 18.94 1.01 -20.48
CA ALA A 485 20.21 0.58 -19.93
C ALA A 485 20.96 -0.43 -20.80
N GLU A 486 20.29 -1.09 -21.75
CA GLU A 486 20.95 -2.00 -22.71
C GLU A 486 22.10 -1.34 -23.50
N LYS A 487 22.03 -0.03 -23.70
CA LYS A 487 23.10 0.74 -24.36
C LYS A 487 24.41 0.84 -23.56
N TYR A 488 24.33 0.61 -22.26
CA TYR A 488 25.44 0.69 -21.32
C TYR A 488 25.68 -0.64 -20.60
N ALA A 489 25.04 -1.71 -21.10
CA ALA A 489 25.16 -3.04 -20.53
C ALA A 489 26.56 -3.60 -20.82
N ASP A 490 27.22 -4.05 -19.77
CA ASP A 490 28.51 -4.73 -19.80
C ASP A 490 28.51 -5.90 -18.80
N ASP A 491 29.63 -6.56 -18.62
CA ASP A 491 29.81 -7.67 -17.70
C ASP A 491 30.14 -7.20 -16.27
N TYR A 492 29.67 -6.00 -15.86
CA TYR A 492 29.89 -5.48 -14.53
C TYR A 492 29.25 -6.35 -13.47
N GLU A 493 30.11 -6.87 -12.58
CA GLU A 493 29.67 -7.56 -11.38
C GLU A 493 29.66 -6.58 -10.20
N VAL A 494 28.52 -6.44 -9.55
CA VAL A 494 28.39 -5.59 -8.37
C VAL A 494 29.26 -6.16 -7.26
N PRO A 495 30.20 -5.37 -6.68
CA PRO A 495 31.02 -5.82 -5.56
C PRO A 495 30.18 -6.29 -4.38
N GLU A 496 30.72 -7.26 -3.63
CA GLU A 496 30.03 -7.77 -2.45
C GLU A 496 29.73 -6.66 -1.42
N TYR A 497 28.50 -6.66 -0.91
CA TYR A 497 28.07 -5.73 0.15
C TYR A 497 28.71 -6.09 1.49
N ASN A 498 29.34 -5.12 2.15
CA ASN A 498 29.88 -5.26 3.51
C ASN A 498 28.96 -4.55 4.49
N TYR A 499 28.18 -5.33 5.21
CA TYR A 499 27.26 -4.80 6.21
C TYR A 499 27.99 -4.36 7.47
N ASP A 500 27.81 -3.09 7.86
CA ASP A 500 28.29 -2.51 9.12
C ASP A 500 27.11 -1.86 9.86
N ASP A 501 26.72 -2.45 10.98
CA ASP A 501 25.61 -1.99 11.81
C ASP A 501 26.00 -0.97 12.87
N SER A 502 27.23 -0.43 12.83
CA SER A 502 27.75 0.51 13.84
C SER A 502 26.83 1.73 14.02
N SER A 503 26.28 2.27 12.93
CA SER A 503 25.33 3.37 12.98
C SER A 503 24.02 2.99 13.68
N TYR A 504 23.54 1.78 13.47
CA TYR A 504 22.34 1.25 14.14
C TYR A 504 22.59 1.08 15.64
N ARG A 505 23.69 0.45 16.04
CA ARG A 505 24.06 0.31 17.46
C ARG A 505 24.23 1.66 18.17
N ALA A 506 24.65 2.70 17.44
CA ALA A 506 24.83 4.02 18.00
C ALA A 506 23.52 4.80 18.23
N ARG A 507 22.45 4.53 17.47
CA ARG A 507 21.29 5.42 17.45
C ARG A 507 19.93 4.75 17.62
N ILE A 508 19.76 3.47 17.30
CA ILE A 508 18.48 2.78 17.42
C ILE A 508 18.24 2.40 18.88
N TYR A 509 17.08 2.79 19.39
CA TYR A 509 16.62 2.35 20.69
C TYR A 509 15.88 1.02 20.57
N ASN A 510 16.32 0.00 21.29
CA ASN A 510 15.66 -1.29 21.38
C ASN A 510 15.21 -1.54 22.83
N GLY A 511 13.92 -1.28 23.08
CA GLY A 511 13.25 -1.49 24.35
C GLY A 511 12.37 -2.75 24.40
N PHE A 512 12.39 -3.61 23.39
CA PHE A 512 11.58 -4.82 23.40
C PHE A 512 11.91 -5.71 24.61
N GLY A 513 10.86 -6.11 25.34
CA GLY A 513 11.01 -6.83 26.62
C GLY A 513 11.48 -5.98 27.80
N LYS A 514 11.64 -4.66 27.62
CA LYS A 514 12.12 -3.70 28.64
C LYS A 514 11.18 -2.50 28.73
N ALA A 515 9.87 -2.74 28.75
CA ALA A 515 8.88 -1.68 28.88
C ALA A 515 9.06 -0.92 30.22
N GLU A 516 8.91 0.41 30.18
CA GLU A 516 8.98 1.32 31.31
C GLU A 516 7.59 1.96 31.53
N PRO A 517 6.61 1.26 32.16
CA PRO A 517 5.22 1.69 32.24
C PRO A 517 5.01 3.08 32.87
N GLU A 518 5.90 3.49 33.77
CA GLU A 518 5.87 4.77 34.46
C GLU A 518 6.34 5.95 33.58
N ASP A 519 7.00 5.66 32.45
CA ASP A 519 7.43 6.69 31.52
C ASP A 519 6.20 7.40 30.91
N LYS A 520 6.31 8.72 30.76
CA LYS A 520 5.25 9.55 30.20
C LYS A 520 5.35 9.60 28.69
N LEU A 521 4.21 9.48 28.03
CA LEU A 521 4.11 9.83 26.62
C LEU A 521 4.29 11.33 26.44
N ILE A 522 5.08 11.71 25.45
CA ILE A 522 5.35 13.12 25.14
C ILE A 522 4.51 13.51 23.93
N TYR A 523 3.57 14.44 24.12
CA TYR A 523 2.65 14.90 23.10
C TYR A 523 3.07 16.26 22.56
N GLY A 524 3.14 16.37 21.23
CA GLY A 524 3.17 17.67 20.56
C GLY A 524 1.77 18.27 20.42
N PRO A 525 1.67 19.58 20.13
CA PRO A 525 0.38 20.28 19.99
C PRO A 525 -0.54 19.70 18.91
N ASN A 526 0.03 19.07 17.88
CA ASN A 526 -0.73 18.45 16.77
C ASN A 526 -1.28 17.06 17.12
N ILE A 527 -0.73 16.36 18.12
CA ILE A 527 -1.15 15.00 18.46
C ILE A 527 -2.47 15.09 19.26
N LYS A 528 -3.53 14.51 18.71
CA LYS A 528 -4.87 14.54 19.30
C LYS A 528 -5.42 13.13 19.50
N ASP A 529 -6.25 12.97 20.54
CA ASP A 529 -7.00 11.74 20.74
C ASP A 529 -8.12 11.60 19.69
N TRP A 530 -8.56 10.36 19.48
CA TRP A 530 -9.71 10.06 18.64
C TRP A 530 -11.00 10.64 19.26
N PRO A 531 -11.87 11.26 18.45
CA PRO A 531 -13.20 11.64 18.95
C PRO A 531 -14.03 10.40 19.28
N GLU A 532 -14.92 10.51 20.24
CA GLU A 532 -15.85 9.45 20.58
C GLU A 532 -16.74 9.09 19.39
N GLN A 533 -17.03 7.79 19.26
CA GLN A 533 -17.89 7.23 18.23
C GLN A 533 -19.10 6.55 18.86
N GLU A 534 -20.26 6.74 18.26
CA GLU A 534 -21.51 6.10 18.70
C GLU A 534 -21.57 4.63 18.22
N ALA A 535 -22.26 3.78 18.96
CA ALA A 535 -22.61 2.43 18.51
C ALA A 535 -23.64 2.52 17.38
N LEU A 536 -23.57 1.58 16.42
CA LEU A 536 -24.48 1.53 15.28
C LEU A 536 -25.93 1.36 15.73
N ALA A 537 -26.83 2.20 15.25
CA ALA A 537 -28.25 2.12 15.53
C ALA A 537 -28.97 1.03 14.72
N GLN A 538 -30.19 0.67 15.14
CA GLN A 538 -31.03 -0.34 14.46
C GLN A 538 -31.37 0.07 13.03
N ASN A 539 -31.62 1.36 12.79
CA ASN A 539 -31.94 1.91 11.49
C ASN A 539 -30.97 3.04 11.15
N ILE A 540 -30.58 3.15 9.92
CA ILE A 540 -29.70 4.23 9.47
C ILE A 540 -30.31 5.01 8.33
N LEU A 541 -30.14 6.32 8.36
CA LEU A 541 -30.52 7.25 7.33
C LEU A 541 -29.26 7.92 6.77
N LEU A 542 -28.86 7.51 5.60
CA LEU A 542 -27.61 7.91 4.94
C LEU A 542 -27.85 9.08 4.00
N ARG A 543 -27.14 10.19 4.15
CA ARG A 543 -27.10 11.25 3.13
C ARG A 543 -25.94 11.02 2.19
N VAL A 544 -26.19 10.98 0.90
CA VAL A 544 -25.17 10.83 -0.13
C VAL A 544 -24.34 12.11 -0.21
N CYS A 545 -23.10 12.06 0.29
CA CYS A 545 -22.21 13.22 0.34
C CYS A 545 -21.15 13.24 -0.77
N SER A 546 -20.91 12.10 -1.43
CA SER A 546 -20.08 12.02 -2.64
C SER A 546 -20.50 10.85 -3.52
N LYS A 547 -20.37 11.01 -4.84
CA LYS A 547 -20.66 9.98 -5.85
C LYS A 547 -19.57 10.01 -6.91
N ILE A 548 -18.71 8.99 -6.91
CA ILE A 548 -17.53 8.90 -7.79
C ILE A 548 -17.74 7.74 -8.77
N MET A 549 -17.86 8.07 -10.05
CA MET A 549 -18.16 7.11 -11.12
C MET A 549 -16.92 6.59 -11.85
N ASP A 550 -15.71 6.95 -11.39
CA ASP A 550 -14.48 6.40 -11.95
C ASP A 550 -14.39 4.89 -11.72
N LYS A 551 -13.79 4.19 -12.68
CA LYS A 551 -13.64 2.72 -12.63
C LYS A 551 -12.92 2.24 -11.37
N VAL A 552 -11.97 3.03 -10.87
CA VAL A 552 -11.22 2.76 -9.64
C VAL A 552 -11.01 4.09 -8.92
N THR A 553 -11.22 4.11 -7.60
CA THR A 553 -10.87 5.22 -6.72
C THR A 553 -9.74 4.79 -5.79
N THR A 554 -8.59 5.42 -5.90
CA THR A 554 -7.43 5.07 -5.10
C THR A 554 -7.52 5.59 -3.67
N THR A 555 -6.77 4.99 -2.77
CA THR A 555 -6.66 5.52 -1.39
C THR A 555 -6.02 6.90 -1.34
N ASP A 556 -5.23 7.28 -2.35
CA ASP A 556 -4.65 8.63 -2.49
C ASP A 556 -5.68 9.69 -2.88
N GLU A 557 -6.74 9.29 -3.60
CA GLU A 557 -7.88 10.17 -3.89
C GLU A 557 -8.82 10.30 -2.69
N LEU A 558 -9.00 9.22 -1.91
CA LEU A 558 -9.80 9.27 -0.68
C LEU A 558 -9.14 10.15 0.39
N ILE A 559 -7.83 10.04 0.57
CA ILE A 559 -7.02 10.89 1.45
C ILE A 559 -5.61 11.08 0.87
N PRO A 560 -5.21 12.29 0.46
CA PRO A 560 -3.91 12.54 -0.16
C PRO A 560 -2.73 12.11 0.71
N SER A 561 -1.67 11.51 0.12
CA SER A 561 -0.54 10.99 0.92
C SER A 561 0.45 12.04 1.35
N GLY A 562 1.13 12.69 0.43
CA GLY A 562 2.23 13.61 0.71
C GLY A 562 1.75 14.88 1.41
N GLU A 563 0.71 15.50 0.85
CA GLU A 563 0.12 16.74 1.35
C GLU A 563 -0.34 16.67 2.81
N THR A 564 -0.80 15.50 3.25
CA THR A 564 -1.38 15.32 4.59
C THR A 564 -0.48 14.55 5.54
N SER A 565 0.72 14.18 5.12
CA SER A 565 1.59 13.29 5.90
C SER A 565 1.86 13.79 7.32
N SER A 566 2.05 15.11 7.48
CA SER A 566 2.34 15.72 8.78
C SER A 566 1.11 15.93 9.69
N TYR A 567 -0.10 15.72 9.18
CA TYR A 567 -1.34 15.91 9.97
C TYR A 567 -1.96 14.62 10.48
N ARG A 568 -1.31 13.48 10.24
CA ARG A 568 -1.88 12.16 10.52
C ARG A 568 -2.02 11.82 12.00
N SER A 569 -1.37 12.59 12.87
CA SER A 569 -1.51 12.50 14.33
C SER A 569 -2.70 13.30 14.88
N ASN A 570 -3.46 13.98 14.01
CA ASN A 570 -4.63 14.78 14.36
C ASN A 570 -5.84 14.32 13.53
N PRO A 571 -6.68 13.43 14.06
CA PRO A 571 -7.81 12.88 13.30
C PRO A 571 -8.78 13.93 12.76
N LEU A 572 -9.07 14.97 13.54
CA LEU A 572 -9.97 16.06 13.13
C LEU A 572 -9.34 16.92 12.05
N GLY A 573 -8.07 17.32 12.24
CA GLY A 573 -7.34 18.13 11.26
C GLY A 573 -7.10 17.37 9.95
N LEU A 574 -6.81 16.07 10.02
CA LEU A 574 -6.63 15.24 8.84
C LEU A 574 -7.92 15.07 8.04
N ALA A 575 -9.06 14.91 8.72
CA ALA A 575 -10.36 14.71 8.08
C ALA A 575 -10.75 15.87 7.13
N GLU A 576 -10.21 17.08 7.34
CA GLU A 576 -10.41 18.23 6.45
C GLU A 576 -9.89 18.01 5.01
N PHE A 577 -9.01 17.03 4.81
CA PHE A 577 -8.45 16.69 3.51
C PHE A 577 -9.14 15.53 2.80
N THR A 578 -10.20 14.97 3.39
CA THR A 578 -10.92 13.83 2.79
C THR A 578 -11.50 14.23 1.44
N LEU A 579 -11.16 13.45 0.39
CA LEU A 579 -11.53 13.70 -1.01
C LEU A 579 -11.13 15.08 -1.57
N SER A 580 -10.21 15.81 -0.89
CA SER A 580 -9.85 17.19 -1.26
C SER A 580 -9.42 17.36 -2.71
N ARG A 581 -8.84 16.32 -3.31
CA ARG A 581 -8.39 16.31 -4.72
C ARG A 581 -9.50 15.91 -5.69
N ARG A 582 -10.45 15.09 -5.25
CA ARG A 582 -11.48 14.49 -6.12
C ARG A 582 -12.84 15.16 -6.00
N ASP A 583 -13.28 15.41 -4.78
CA ASP A 583 -14.55 16.07 -4.46
C ASP A 583 -14.37 17.03 -3.28
N PRO A 584 -13.80 18.23 -3.50
CA PRO A 584 -13.51 19.20 -2.44
C PRO A 584 -14.73 19.62 -1.60
N GLY A 585 -15.93 19.49 -2.13
CA GLY A 585 -17.19 19.80 -1.42
C GLY A 585 -17.63 18.74 -0.42
N TYR A 586 -17.05 17.54 -0.46
CA TYR A 586 -17.46 16.41 0.39
C TYR A 586 -17.38 16.75 1.89
N VAL A 587 -16.26 17.32 2.35
CA VAL A 587 -16.01 17.59 3.78
C VAL A 587 -17.10 18.48 4.34
N GLN A 588 -17.49 19.56 3.64
CA GLN A 588 -18.54 20.46 4.12
C GLN A 588 -19.88 19.74 4.17
N ARG A 589 -20.25 19.00 3.13
CA ARG A 589 -21.52 18.24 3.10
C ARG A 589 -21.60 17.21 4.23
N ALA A 590 -20.51 16.50 4.53
CA ALA A 590 -20.47 15.53 5.63
C ALA A 590 -20.57 16.20 7.00
N LYS A 591 -19.89 17.34 7.20
CA LYS A 591 -20.00 18.15 8.43
C LYS A 591 -21.41 18.67 8.66
N ASP A 592 -22.09 19.11 7.59
CA ASP A 592 -23.47 19.58 7.69
C ASP A 592 -24.39 18.45 8.18
N VAL A 593 -24.26 17.23 7.62
CA VAL A 593 -25.01 16.05 8.06
C VAL A 593 -24.73 15.73 9.54
N ARG A 594 -23.46 15.76 9.94
CA ARG A 594 -23.08 15.51 11.34
C ARG A 594 -23.63 16.57 12.30
N ALA A 595 -23.68 17.83 11.88
CA ALA A 595 -24.27 18.91 12.64
C ALA A 595 -25.78 18.72 12.84
N LEU A 596 -26.50 18.32 11.76
CA LEU A 596 -27.92 18.00 11.81
C LEU A 596 -28.22 16.84 12.78
N GLU A 597 -27.41 15.78 12.79
CA GLU A 597 -27.57 14.65 13.72
C GLU A 597 -27.29 15.07 15.16
N LYS A 598 -26.26 15.86 15.42
CA LYS A 598 -25.98 16.38 16.76
C LYS A 598 -27.10 17.26 17.28
N ALA A 599 -27.64 18.17 16.47
CA ALA A 599 -28.77 19.03 16.84
C ALA A 599 -30.02 18.18 17.13
N ARG A 600 -30.28 17.16 16.32
CA ARG A 600 -31.41 16.24 16.53
C ARG A 600 -31.28 15.47 17.85
N LEU A 601 -30.10 14.93 18.17
CA LEU A 601 -29.84 14.22 19.42
C LEU A 601 -29.92 15.17 20.65
N ALA A 602 -29.56 16.42 20.46
CA ALA A 602 -29.72 17.46 21.51
C ALA A 602 -31.16 17.92 21.68
N GLY A 603 -32.11 17.44 20.87
CA GLY A 603 -33.52 17.85 20.92
C GLY A 603 -33.78 19.23 20.34
N GLU A 604 -32.87 19.78 19.53
CA GLU A 604 -33.06 21.06 18.84
C GLU A 604 -34.03 20.92 17.68
N ALA A 605 -34.76 21.99 17.39
CA ALA A 605 -35.71 22.01 16.28
C ALA A 605 -34.96 21.89 14.95
N GLN A 606 -35.32 20.90 14.15
CA GLN A 606 -34.74 20.71 12.82
C GLN A 606 -35.11 21.89 11.91
N SER A 607 -34.10 22.54 11.35
CA SER A 607 -34.29 23.62 10.37
C SER A 607 -34.11 23.14 8.92
N ASP A 608 -33.51 21.98 8.67
CA ASP A 608 -33.26 21.44 7.35
C ASP A 608 -34.53 20.78 6.77
N GLU A 609 -35.08 21.37 5.71
CA GLU A 609 -36.32 20.89 5.08
C GLU A 609 -36.11 19.53 4.35
N ALA A 610 -34.93 19.27 3.81
CA ALA A 610 -34.65 17.99 3.15
C ALA A 610 -34.67 16.84 4.16
N LEU A 611 -34.08 17.06 5.34
CA LEU A 611 -34.12 16.07 6.44
C LEU A 611 -35.53 15.87 6.96
N LYS A 612 -36.32 16.94 7.17
CA LYS A 612 -37.73 16.82 7.59
C LYS A 612 -38.54 15.98 6.60
N ASN A 613 -38.39 16.25 5.31
CA ASN A 613 -39.05 15.48 4.25
C ASN A 613 -38.61 14.01 4.24
N ALA A 614 -37.32 13.75 4.41
CA ALA A 614 -36.79 12.39 4.50
C ALA A 614 -37.37 11.64 5.71
N LEU A 615 -37.36 12.24 6.91
CA LEU A 615 -37.95 11.65 8.11
C LEU A 615 -39.46 11.43 7.98
N GLY A 616 -40.19 12.31 7.29
CA GLY A 616 -41.59 12.11 6.97
C GLY A 616 -41.82 10.87 6.10
N LYS A 617 -40.95 10.62 5.09
CA LYS A 617 -40.99 9.42 4.27
C LYS A 617 -40.58 8.17 5.05
N VAL A 618 -39.63 8.27 5.95
CA VAL A 618 -39.27 7.16 6.87
C VAL A 618 -40.48 6.68 7.65
N LYS A 619 -41.29 7.59 8.21
CA LYS A 619 -42.52 7.23 8.92
C LYS A 619 -43.57 6.53 8.05
N ASN A 620 -43.61 6.82 6.76
CA ASN A 620 -44.50 6.11 5.83
C ASN A 620 -44.01 4.68 5.54
N ILE A 621 -42.69 4.44 5.55
CA ILE A 621 -42.07 3.11 5.32
C ILE A 621 -42.07 2.30 6.62
N LEU A 622 -41.81 2.94 7.75
CA LEU A 622 -41.70 2.36 9.09
C LEU A 622 -42.65 3.12 10.06
N PRO A 623 -43.96 2.85 10.03
CA PRO A 623 -44.95 3.63 10.80
C PRO A 623 -44.73 3.64 12.31
N ASP A 624 -44.22 2.52 12.85
CA ASP A 624 -44.01 2.32 14.28
C ASP A 624 -42.55 2.61 14.71
N VAL A 625 -41.71 3.22 13.85
CA VAL A 625 -40.32 3.49 14.19
C VAL A 625 -40.18 4.56 15.28
N ASP A 626 -39.41 4.24 16.32
CA ASP A 626 -38.93 5.27 17.23
C ASP A 626 -37.76 6.02 16.55
N GLU A 627 -37.94 7.33 16.35
CA GLU A 627 -36.92 8.18 15.71
C GLU A 627 -35.56 8.11 16.41
N LYS A 628 -35.54 7.76 17.71
CA LYS A 628 -34.30 7.58 18.50
C LYS A 628 -33.50 6.37 18.08
N THR A 629 -34.14 5.41 17.40
CA THR A 629 -33.47 4.21 16.85
C THR A 629 -32.88 4.43 15.45
N ILE A 630 -33.00 5.63 14.93
CA ILE A 630 -32.44 6.02 13.63
C ILE A 630 -31.17 6.82 13.86
N GLU A 631 -30.07 6.44 13.23
CA GLU A 631 -28.84 7.23 13.18
C GLU A 631 -28.69 7.88 11.80
N ILE A 632 -28.39 9.17 11.78
CA ILE A 632 -28.21 9.92 10.54
C ILE A 632 -26.73 10.16 10.30
N GLY A 633 -26.23 9.77 9.12
CA GLY A 633 -24.85 9.99 8.77
C GLY A 633 -24.61 10.13 7.28
N SER A 634 -23.35 10.40 6.93
CA SER A 634 -22.92 10.52 5.55
C SER A 634 -22.56 9.17 4.93
N VAL A 635 -22.71 9.07 3.60
CA VAL A 635 -22.26 7.95 2.79
C VAL A 635 -21.57 8.46 1.54
N ILE A 636 -20.55 7.73 1.11
CA ILE A 636 -19.93 7.91 -0.21
C ILE A 636 -20.29 6.72 -1.11
N TYR A 637 -20.48 7.00 -2.39
CA TYR A 637 -20.50 5.99 -3.43
C TYR A 637 -19.26 6.08 -4.31
N CYS A 638 -18.63 4.93 -4.55
CA CYS A 638 -17.55 4.78 -5.53
C CYS A 638 -17.72 3.46 -6.27
N VAL A 639 -17.40 3.40 -7.56
CA VAL A 639 -17.50 2.12 -8.31
C VAL A 639 -16.58 1.07 -7.71
N LYS A 640 -15.29 1.37 -7.52
CA LYS A 640 -14.29 0.44 -6.97
C LYS A 640 -13.26 1.18 -6.08
N PRO A 641 -13.59 1.46 -4.81
CA PRO A 641 -12.71 2.20 -3.91
C PRO A 641 -11.62 1.33 -3.30
N GLY A 642 -10.51 2.00 -2.93
CA GLY A 642 -9.50 1.47 -2.03
C GLY A 642 -8.33 0.75 -2.70
N ASP A 643 -8.05 1.03 -3.98
CA ASP A 643 -6.81 0.61 -4.60
C ASP A 643 -5.62 1.41 -4.04
N GLY A 644 -4.47 0.76 -3.90
CA GLY A 644 -3.22 1.40 -3.50
C GLY A 644 -2.81 1.14 -2.04
N SER A 645 -2.44 2.19 -1.31
CA SER A 645 -1.90 2.13 0.05
C SER A 645 -2.91 1.56 1.05
N ALA A 646 -2.42 0.81 2.05
CA ALA A 646 -3.25 0.33 3.17
C ALA A 646 -3.58 1.49 4.12
N ARG A 647 -4.36 2.46 3.66
CA ARG A 647 -4.65 3.66 4.44
C ARG A 647 -5.87 3.52 5.30
N GLU A 648 -5.61 3.29 6.56
CA GLU A 648 -6.62 3.38 7.61
C GLU A 648 -7.30 4.75 7.58
N GLN A 649 -6.55 5.83 7.32
CA GLN A 649 -7.07 7.20 7.29
C GLN A 649 -8.10 7.44 6.16
N ALA A 650 -8.05 6.69 5.08
CA ALA A 650 -9.08 6.76 4.04
C ALA A 650 -10.49 6.38 4.57
N ALA A 651 -10.56 5.56 5.62
CA ALA A 651 -11.79 5.19 6.31
C ALA A 651 -12.04 6.04 7.56
N SER A 652 -11.04 6.17 8.45
CA SER A 652 -11.20 6.89 9.72
C SER A 652 -11.61 8.35 9.54
N CYS A 653 -11.09 9.04 8.52
CA CYS A 653 -11.47 10.42 8.24
C CYS A 653 -12.95 10.57 7.88
N GLN A 654 -13.50 9.62 7.13
CA GLN A 654 -14.94 9.60 6.84
C GLN A 654 -15.75 9.39 8.11
N ARG A 655 -15.34 8.45 8.97
CA ARG A 655 -16.01 8.21 10.26
C ARG A 655 -15.93 9.43 11.19
N VAL A 656 -14.79 10.07 11.26
CA VAL A 656 -14.59 11.32 12.02
C VAL A 656 -15.54 12.43 11.55
N LEU A 657 -15.84 12.48 10.26
CA LEU A 657 -16.82 13.41 9.67
C LEU A 657 -18.29 12.95 9.81
N GLY A 658 -18.56 11.81 10.45
CA GLY A 658 -19.92 11.27 10.63
C GLY A 658 -20.35 10.30 9.54
N GLY A 659 -19.38 9.66 8.83
CA GLY A 659 -19.66 8.58 7.89
C GLY A 659 -20.14 7.32 8.58
N LEU A 660 -21.21 6.70 8.06
CA LEU A 660 -21.76 5.43 8.57
C LEU A 660 -21.57 4.27 7.59
N ALA A 661 -21.39 4.56 6.34
CA ALA A 661 -21.25 3.52 5.31
C ALA A 661 -20.43 4.00 4.11
N ASN A 662 -19.91 3.01 3.39
CA ASN A 662 -19.56 3.14 1.97
C ASN A 662 -20.50 2.29 1.15
N ILE A 663 -20.87 2.73 -0.05
CA ILE A 663 -21.57 1.93 -1.05
C ILE A 663 -20.68 1.83 -2.28
N CYS A 664 -20.48 0.63 -2.83
CA CYS A 664 -19.67 0.44 -4.03
C CYS A 664 -20.19 -0.73 -4.88
N SER A 665 -19.71 -0.84 -6.11
CA SER A 665 -19.93 -2.06 -6.91
C SER A 665 -19.00 -3.18 -6.43
N GLU A 666 -17.74 -2.86 -6.16
CA GLU A 666 -16.71 -3.80 -5.71
C GLU A 666 -15.64 -3.08 -4.89
N TYR A 667 -15.14 -3.67 -3.83
CA TYR A 667 -13.94 -3.18 -3.15
C TYR A 667 -12.68 -3.59 -3.91
N ALA A 668 -11.77 -2.64 -4.14
CA ALA A 668 -10.51 -2.91 -4.84
C ALA A 668 -9.63 -3.89 -4.07
N THR A 669 -9.56 -3.77 -2.74
CA THR A 669 -8.74 -4.62 -1.87
C THR A 669 -9.46 -4.96 -0.56
N LYS A 670 -9.12 -6.14 0.02
CA LYS A 670 -9.53 -6.49 1.40
C LYS A 670 -9.10 -5.41 2.39
N ARG A 671 -7.91 -4.86 2.22
CA ARG A 671 -7.30 -3.86 3.12
C ARG A 671 -8.19 -2.66 3.38
N TYR A 672 -8.73 -2.05 2.33
CA TYR A 672 -9.61 -0.90 2.51
C TYR A 672 -10.95 -1.28 3.14
N ARG A 673 -11.54 -2.40 2.72
CA ARG A 673 -12.79 -2.91 3.31
C ARG A 673 -12.62 -3.19 4.82
N SER A 674 -11.51 -3.80 5.25
CA SER A 674 -11.20 -4.04 6.66
C SER A 674 -11.10 -2.72 7.46
N ASN A 675 -10.50 -1.69 6.87
CA ASN A 675 -10.44 -0.38 7.52
C ASN A 675 -11.81 0.26 7.68
N VAL A 676 -12.70 0.13 6.69
CA VAL A 676 -14.10 0.59 6.78
C VAL A 676 -14.79 -0.07 7.97
N MET A 677 -14.67 -1.38 8.13
CA MET A 677 -15.25 -2.13 9.26
C MET A 677 -14.62 -1.79 10.61
N ASN A 678 -13.30 -1.67 10.68
CA ASN A 678 -12.59 -1.32 11.92
C ASN A 678 -13.00 0.06 12.47
N TRP A 679 -13.45 0.96 11.59
CA TRP A 679 -14.01 2.25 11.97
C TRP A 679 -15.54 2.25 12.09
N GLY A 680 -16.16 1.07 12.17
CA GLY A 680 -17.59 0.91 12.45
C GLY A 680 -18.49 1.32 11.29
N MET A 681 -17.96 1.48 10.08
CA MET A 681 -18.75 1.79 8.90
C MET A 681 -19.17 0.52 8.17
N LEU A 682 -20.37 0.55 7.60
CA LEU A 682 -20.94 -0.56 6.84
C LEU A 682 -20.36 -0.61 5.42
N PRO A 683 -19.77 -1.75 5.01
CA PRO A 683 -19.16 -1.89 3.70
C PRO A 683 -20.16 -2.43 2.67
N PHE A 684 -21.20 -1.65 2.36
CA PHE A 684 -22.23 -2.04 1.39
C PHE A 684 -21.69 -2.18 -0.03
N GLN A 685 -22.27 -3.11 -0.75
CA GLN A 685 -22.11 -3.30 -2.19
C GLN A 685 -23.47 -3.32 -2.89
N MET A 686 -23.50 -2.96 -4.17
CA MET A 686 -24.68 -3.05 -5.00
C MET A 686 -24.31 -3.53 -6.40
N LYS A 687 -25.24 -4.29 -7.04
CA LYS A 687 -25.02 -4.84 -8.37
C LYS A 687 -25.48 -3.90 -9.49
N ASN A 688 -26.50 -3.10 -9.19
CA ASN A 688 -27.11 -2.20 -10.16
C ASN A 688 -26.43 -0.82 -10.14
N GLU A 689 -26.60 -0.04 -11.19
CA GLU A 689 -26.21 1.37 -11.22
C GLU A 689 -26.89 2.14 -10.10
N PRO A 690 -26.20 3.13 -9.47
CA PRO A 690 -26.75 3.89 -8.35
C PRO A 690 -27.94 4.76 -8.81
N ALA A 691 -29.12 4.50 -8.26
CA ALA A 691 -30.34 5.24 -8.52
C ALA A 691 -30.52 6.46 -7.59
N PHE A 692 -29.42 7.06 -7.15
CA PHE A 692 -29.39 8.21 -6.24
C PHE A 692 -28.31 9.21 -6.67
N GLU A 693 -28.46 10.45 -6.23
CA GLU A 693 -27.51 11.54 -6.48
C GLU A 693 -26.99 12.15 -5.17
N ILE A 694 -25.97 13.04 -5.26
CA ILE A 694 -25.46 13.78 -4.11
C ILE A 694 -26.60 14.61 -3.52
N GLY A 695 -26.80 14.46 -2.20
CA GLY A 695 -27.87 15.13 -1.46
C GLY A 695 -29.06 14.23 -1.15
N ASP A 696 -29.27 13.13 -1.86
CA ASP A 696 -30.34 12.18 -1.57
C ASP A 696 -30.15 11.48 -0.24
N TYR A 697 -31.27 11.08 0.37
CA TYR A 697 -31.28 10.25 1.57
C TYR A 697 -31.59 8.80 1.22
N ILE A 698 -30.88 7.87 1.84
CA ILE A 698 -31.06 6.42 1.72
C ILE A 698 -31.38 5.86 3.10
N LEU A 699 -32.57 5.31 3.28
CA LEU A 699 -32.95 4.58 4.48
C LEU A 699 -32.51 3.12 4.35
N VAL A 700 -31.78 2.62 5.35
CA VAL A 700 -31.51 1.18 5.51
C VAL A 700 -32.13 0.74 6.84
N PRO A 701 -33.32 0.14 6.82
CA PRO A 701 -34.01 -0.30 8.00
C PRO A 701 -33.44 -1.61 8.55
N ASN A 702 -33.53 -1.82 9.84
CA ASN A 702 -33.20 -3.08 10.53
C ASN A 702 -31.79 -3.61 10.20
N VAL A 703 -30.80 -2.70 10.09
CA VAL A 703 -29.46 -3.06 9.66
C VAL A 703 -28.75 -4.01 10.64
N LEU A 704 -29.03 -3.92 11.94
CA LEU A 704 -28.47 -4.85 12.92
C LEU A 704 -28.99 -6.28 12.72
N ASP A 705 -30.29 -6.42 12.43
CA ASP A 705 -30.91 -7.72 12.15
C ASP A 705 -30.37 -8.33 10.85
N ALA A 706 -30.18 -7.48 9.81
CA ALA A 706 -29.57 -7.91 8.57
C ALA A 706 -28.14 -8.44 8.76
N MET A 707 -27.36 -7.82 9.64
CA MET A 707 -26.00 -8.28 9.97
C MET A 707 -25.99 -9.61 10.71
N ASP A 708 -27.03 -9.92 11.50
CA ASP A 708 -27.16 -11.21 12.19
C ASP A 708 -27.80 -12.29 11.29
N GLY A 709 -28.50 -11.89 10.24
CA GLY A 709 -29.23 -12.74 9.32
C GLY A 709 -28.60 -12.79 7.91
N ASP A 710 -29.40 -12.42 6.90
CA ASP A 710 -29.00 -12.44 5.50
C ASP A 710 -28.37 -11.10 5.07
N MET A 711 -27.05 -11.09 4.97
CA MET A 711 -26.28 -9.96 4.45
C MET A 711 -26.24 -9.89 2.91
N GLN A 712 -26.75 -10.89 2.20
CA GLN A 712 -26.68 -10.92 0.73
C GLN A 712 -27.84 -10.19 0.05
N SER A 713 -28.90 -9.86 0.79
CA SER A 713 -30.05 -9.11 0.29
C SER A 713 -30.56 -8.17 1.38
N ILE A 714 -30.11 -6.93 1.35
CA ILE A 714 -30.49 -5.88 2.29
C ILE A 714 -31.30 -4.84 1.55
N LYS A 715 -32.58 -4.71 1.91
CA LYS A 715 -33.46 -3.69 1.34
C LYS A 715 -33.10 -2.32 1.86
N ALA A 716 -33.02 -1.35 0.94
CA ALA A 716 -32.85 0.05 1.25
C ALA A 716 -33.76 0.91 0.37
N TYR A 717 -34.00 2.14 0.77
CA TYR A 717 -34.95 3.03 0.10
C TYR A 717 -34.32 4.40 -0.16
N VAL A 718 -34.22 4.79 -1.43
CA VAL A 718 -33.83 6.15 -1.83
C VAL A 718 -35.03 7.05 -1.67
N LEU A 719 -34.91 8.06 -0.83
CA LEU A 719 -36.02 8.96 -0.44
C LEU A 719 -36.03 10.25 -1.30
N GLY A 720 -35.95 10.12 -2.61
CA GLY A 720 -36.10 11.20 -3.59
C GLY A 720 -37.56 11.67 -3.73
N ASP A 721 -37.94 12.38 -4.80
CA ASP A 721 -39.32 12.77 -5.06
C ASP A 721 -40.27 11.56 -5.00
N GLU A 722 -39.86 10.48 -5.62
CA GLU A 722 -40.45 9.16 -5.47
C GLU A 722 -39.53 8.28 -4.64
N VAL A 723 -40.11 7.45 -3.75
CA VAL A 723 -39.37 6.45 -3.00
C VAL A 723 -39.03 5.28 -3.91
N LYS A 724 -37.72 4.98 -4.03
CA LYS A 724 -37.24 3.87 -4.85
C LYS A 724 -36.61 2.80 -3.95
N GLU A 725 -37.06 1.57 -4.06
CA GLU A 725 -36.41 0.43 -3.39
C GLU A 725 -35.13 0.07 -4.15
N ILE A 726 -34.04 -0.13 -3.41
CA ILE A 726 -32.76 -0.63 -3.93
C ILE A 726 -32.32 -1.82 -3.08
N GLU A 727 -31.50 -2.67 -3.65
CA GLU A 727 -30.92 -3.82 -2.95
C GLU A 727 -29.41 -3.59 -2.72
N LEU A 728 -29.02 -3.69 -1.47
CA LEU A 728 -27.62 -3.68 -1.03
C LEU A 728 -27.24 -5.08 -0.55
N TYR A 729 -25.94 -5.35 -0.49
CA TYR A 729 -25.42 -6.55 0.17
C TYR A 729 -24.09 -6.24 0.86
N ILE A 730 -23.69 -7.10 1.81
CA ILE A 730 -22.38 -7.07 2.45
C ILE A 730 -21.74 -8.44 2.21
N ALA A 731 -20.51 -8.44 1.66
CA ALA A 731 -19.72 -9.66 1.55
C ALA A 731 -19.49 -10.29 2.94
N PRO A 732 -19.25 -11.61 3.05
CA PRO A 732 -19.12 -12.29 4.34
C PRO A 732 -18.20 -11.55 5.33
N MET A 733 -18.63 -11.49 6.57
CA MET A 733 -17.91 -10.91 7.72
C MET A 733 -17.70 -11.99 8.78
N THR A 734 -16.57 -11.89 9.49
CA THR A 734 -16.37 -12.69 10.70
C THR A 734 -17.25 -12.17 11.84
N GLU A 735 -17.47 -12.98 12.87
CA GLU A 735 -18.27 -12.56 14.03
C GLU A 735 -17.64 -11.36 14.76
N ASP A 736 -16.32 -11.28 14.80
CA ASP A 736 -15.63 -10.14 15.43
C ASP A 736 -15.74 -8.87 14.57
N GLU A 737 -15.67 -8.97 13.23
CA GLU A 737 -15.95 -7.84 12.33
C GLU A 737 -17.37 -7.30 12.53
N LYS A 738 -18.38 -8.17 12.64
CA LYS A 738 -19.76 -7.75 12.94
C LYS A 738 -19.87 -7.00 14.28
N LYS A 739 -19.23 -7.54 15.34
CA LYS A 739 -19.22 -6.92 16.66
C LYS A 739 -18.54 -5.55 16.65
N ILE A 740 -17.43 -5.41 15.92
CA ILE A 740 -16.71 -4.13 15.77
C ILE A 740 -17.61 -3.09 15.11
N VAL A 741 -18.27 -3.43 14.01
CA VAL A 741 -19.18 -2.52 13.30
C VAL A 741 -20.37 -2.13 14.21
N LYS A 742 -20.98 -3.08 14.90
CA LYS A 742 -22.06 -2.82 15.85
C LYS A 742 -21.63 -1.93 17.02
N ALA A 743 -20.40 -2.10 17.51
CA ALA A 743 -19.85 -1.25 18.58
C ALA A 743 -19.53 0.19 18.12
N GLY A 744 -19.57 0.47 16.82
CA GLY A 744 -19.28 1.77 16.22
C GLY A 744 -17.82 2.02 15.87
N CYS A 745 -16.87 1.25 16.43
CA CYS A 745 -15.47 1.16 16.02
C CYS A 745 -14.70 0.13 16.86
N LEU A 746 -13.48 -0.18 16.42
CA LEU A 746 -12.56 -1.10 17.10
C LEU A 746 -12.24 -0.66 18.55
N ILE A 747 -12.12 0.65 18.80
CA ILE A 747 -11.86 1.19 20.14
C ILE A 747 -13.01 0.82 21.11
N ASN A 748 -14.24 1.07 20.69
CA ASN A 748 -15.42 0.77 21.51
C ASN A 748 -15.59 -0.73 21.76
N PHE A 749 -15.33 -1.55 20.73
CA PHE A 749 -15.38 -3.00 20.85
C PHE A 749 -14.43 -3.51 21.94
N ASN A 750 -13.19 -3.04 21.94
CA ASN A 750 -12.20 -3.49 22.93
C ASN A 750 -12.42 -2.90 24.33
N ARG A 751 -12.98 -1.69 24.47
CA ARG A 751 -13.30 -1.09 25.79
C ARG A 751 -14.42 -1.83 26.55
N LYS A 752 -15.27 -2.55 25.85
CA LYS A 752 -16.39 -3.30 26.44
C LYS A 752 -16.03 -4.72 26.85
N ASN A 753 -14.86 -5.21 26.45
CA ASN A 753 -14.29 -6.49 26.80
C ASN A 753 -13.19 -6.30 27.87
#